data_8ba2ac9f7d2f9660877ba3521d5af11b
#
_entry.id   8ba2ac9f7d2f9660877ba3521d5af11b
#
_cell.length_a   1.000
_cell.length_b   1.000
_cell.length_c   1.000
_cell.angle_alpha   90.00
_cell.angle_beta   90.00
_cell.angle_gamma   90.00
#
_symmetry.space_group_name_H-M   'P 1'
#
loop_
_entity.id
_entity.type
_entity.pdbx_description
1 polymer ?
#
loop_
_entity_poly.entity_id
_entity_poly.type
_entity_poly.pdbx_seq_one_letter_code
_entity_poly.pdbx_strand_id
1 'polypeptide(L)'
;MQSWIIGTSLECDIVVNESTVSSQHCRLTHTENGLYFLEDLESTNGTFLNGERINQRVEVAAGERVTLGNNILMPWPVIAEESARPRVVTEQALIYGRDADCDQVLDHPMISRRHVRLVSTTEGLQVEDLGSTNGTYLNGRRILEPALARKGDVIELGTYAFTLSADGQIERKDARGHMQLEARNISVDVPSQRLLENISLTIRPGEFVGMMGPSGAGKSTLMNVLNGYTPPSEGSVLINGQDLYTKYGLFGGQLGYVPQDDIIHTDLTVQQALYYNARLRLPPDFRNWEIEQRIATVIAQLGLQGTENVLIGSPRKKGISGGQRKRVNLAMELLTDPSILFLDEPTSGLSSEDALMVMTLLSRMSQAGKTILLTIHQPSPEIYRLLDHLVLLSKDSTRSEPGQLVYFGPAYPDAIEFFEPAGTSRSAGQQLSADHVLRGLSRQSTAQWVEQYAQSEHYRRFVLQRRSQTPAPQAEAATVCRHQIASFDQGATLVRRGVTIKLRDTWNTILLLAQAPIIGLLIAMVFGSKTRTMVHSGNWLEVATETSKAIFLTALSALWFGCSNSAREIVGEWAIYRRERMVNLKIPAYLGSKFTVLGGICLIQCLILLGIVHAGTGLQSNWFAMFSVLVITSLVGVGIGLLVSTVARTSEVAIACLPLVLLPMVILGGILQPRHEMNWAAKWSSQLMPSRWAFESLLVMEANERAAAPADVTLPRTAPRLTLDSLLEQLSSGKLLDADLGLNPGAGGGATPDSDAEQADFAALFFPTDAGRVGSLASCLFLVVMLTLLAGCVAVILRRRDIH
;
A
#
# COMPACT_ATOMS: atom_id res chain seq x y z
N MET A 1 38.99 40.18 8.84
CA MET A 1 37.61 40.58 8.58
C MET A 1 37.29 40.25 7.13
N GLN A 2 36.36 39.32 6.82
CA GLN A 2 36.02 38.85 5.50
C GLN A 2 34.56 39.20 5.25
N SER A 3 34.19 39.75 4.03
CA SER A 3 32.83 40.07 3.73
C SER A 3 32.43 39.52 2.35
N TRP A 4 31.20 39.10 2.21
CA TRP A 4 30.63 38.60 0.96
C TRP A 4 29.37 39.40 0.61
N ILE A 5 29.27 39.84 -0.65
CA ILE A 5 28.09 40.44 -1.23
C ILE A 5 27.28 39.30 -1.91
N ILE A 6 26.00 39.20 -1.60
CA ILE A 6 25.09 38.19 -2.11
C ILE A 6 24.01 38.88 -2.94
N GLY A 7 23.76 38.40 -4.16
CA GLY A 7 22.77 38.99 -5.06
C GLY A 7 22.72 38.30 -6.42
N THR A 8 21.99 38.87 -7.40
CA THR A 8 21.85 38.30 -8.76
C THR A 8 22.94 38.77 -9.72
N SER A 9 23.71 39.80 -9.37
CA SER A 9 24.81 40.28 -10.24
C SER A 9 25.94 39.27 -10.28
N LEU A 10 26.56 39.11 -11.45
CA LEU A 10 27.79 38.30 -11.61
C LEU A 10 29.00 38.91 -10.88
N GLU A 11 28.89 40.15 -10.40
CA GLU A 11 29.91 40.81 -9.58
C GLU A 11 29.77 40.51 -8.07
N CYS A 12 28.71 39.80 -7.66
CA CYS A 12 28.58 39.39 -6.29
C CYS A 12 29.49 38.19 -5.96
N ASP A 13 29.97 38.11 -4.71
CA ASP A 13 30.79 37.00 -4.23
C ASP A 13 30.00 35.70 -4.23
N ILE A 14 28.68 35.80 -4.00
CA ILE A 14 27.73 34.67 -4.05
C ILE A 14 26.56 35.08 -4.95
N VAL A 15 26.45 34.42 -6.09
CA VAL A 15 25.39 34.69 -7.08
C VAL A 15 24.17 33.80 -6.81
N VAL A 16 23.00 34.41 -6.59
CA VAL A 16 21.71 33.76 -6.40
C VAL A 16 20.78 34.06 -7.58
N ASN A 17 20.63 33.16 -8.52
CA ASN A 17 19.86 33.34 -9.77
C ASN A 17 18.34 33.24 -9.53
N GLU A 18 17.76 34.21 -8.82
CA GLU A 18 16.33 34.27 -8.54
C GLU A 18 15.77 35.67 -8.77
N SER A 19 14.69 35.80 -9.52
CA SER A 19 14.10 37.07 -9.92
C SER A 19 13.61 37.96 -8.78
N THR A 20 13.45 37.45 -7.60
CA THR A 20 13.01 38.15 -6.39
C THR A 20 14.20 38.66 -5.55
N VAL A 21 15.43 38.32 -5.92
CA VAL A 21 16.67 38.77 -5.29
C VAL A 21 17.22 39.96 -6.08
N SER A 22 17.63 41.03 -5.41
CA SER A 22 18.21 42.24 -6.02
C SER A 22 19.62 41.97 -6.56
N SER A 23 20.13 42.81 -7.47
CA SER A 23 21.46 42.66 -8.03
C SER A 23 22.57 42.57 -6.99
N GLN A 24 22.50 43.43 -5.98
CA GLN A 24 23.23 43.30 -4.71
C GLN A 24 22.16 43.30 -3.60
N HIS A 25 21.97 42.22 -2.92
CA HIS A 25 20.83 42.05 -2.03
C HIS A 25 21.20 42.25 -0.57
N CYS A 26 22.21 41.54 -0.08
CA CYS A 26 22.69 41.68 1.28
C CYS A 26 24.23 41.48 1.37
N ARG A 27 24.78 41.89 2.45
CA ARG A 27 26.21 41.71 2.82
C ARG A 27 26.30 40.85 4.05
N LEU A 28 27.09 39.79 3.99
CA LEU A 28 27.49 38.99 5.14
C LEU A 28 28.94 39.29 5.49
N THR A 29 29.23 39.66 6.73
CA THR A 29 30.58 39.98 7.20
C THR A 29 30.97 39.04 8.35
N HIS A 30 32.11 38.36 8.23
CA HIS A 30 32.70 37.53 9.27
C HIS A 30 33.85 38.30 9.93
N THR A 31 33.79 38.43 11.25
CA THR A 31 34.79 39.12 12.07
C THR A 31 35.87 38.17 12.54
N GLU A 32 37.01 38.69 12.94
CA GLU A 32 38.14 37.93 13.52
C GLU A 32 37.75 37.20 14.81
N ASN A 33 36.73 37.66 15.48
CA ASN A 33 36.17 37.01 16.70
C ASN A 33 35.20 35.87 16.40
N GLY A 34 35.02 35.48 15.13
CA GLY A 34 34.10 34.39 14.72
C GLY A 34 32.63 34.77 14.63
N LEU A 35 32.26 36.03 14.75
CA LEU A 35 30.88 36.51 14.67
C LEU A 35 30.55 36.90 13.24
N TYR A 36 29.31 36.56 12.81
CA TYR A 36 28.76 36.98 11.54
C TYR A 36 27.80 38.15 11.73
N PHE A 37 27.86 39.13 10.80
CA PHE A 37 26.94 40.25 10.72
C PHE A 37 26.29 40.28 9.34
N LEU A 38 24.99 40.37 9.31
CA LEU A 38 24.17 40.46 8.10
C LEU A 38 23.60 41.87 7.97
N GLU A 39 23.68 42.43 6.76
CA GLU A 39 23.20 43.76 6.42
C GLU A 39 22.46 43.73 5.09
N ASP A 40 21.22 44.25 5.06
CA ASP A 40 20.44 44.40 3.82
C ASP A 40 20.96 45.59 3.01
N LEU A 41 21.23 45.41 1.73
CA LEU A 41 21.79 46.50 0.84
C LEU A 41 20.66 47.22 0.08
N GLU A 42 19.63 47.63 0.80
CA GLU A 42 18.42 48.27 0.24
C GLU A 42 17.73 47.42 -0.83
N SER A 43 17.63 46.15 -0.53
CA SER A 43 17.01 45.19 -1.47
C SER A 43 15.52 45.43 -1.65
N THR A 44 15.01 45.28 -2.90
CA THR A 44 13.61 45.54 -3.24
C THR A 44 12.61 44.72 -2.40
N ASN A 45 12.91 43.46 -2.19
CA ASN A 45 12.01 42.51 -1.50
C ASN A 45 12.43 42.21 -0.06
N GLY A 46 13.55 42.71 0.43
CA GLY A 46 14.05 42.60 1.79
C GLY A 46 14.82 41.31 2.10
N THR A 47 15.66 41.41 3.13
CA THR A 47 16.35 40.28 3.77
C THR A 47 15.67 39.95 5.07
N PHE A 48 15.45 38.68 5.37
CA PHE A 48 14.71 38.23 6.56
C PHE A 48 15.58 37.27 7.38
N LEU A 49 15.63 37.50 8.68
CA LEU A 49 16.25 36.61 9.66
C LEU A 49 15.13 35.89 10.44
N ASN A 50 15.06 34.58 10.39
CA ASN A 50 14.01 33.78 11.04
C ASN A 50 12.56 34.21 10.70
N GLY A 51 12.36 34.84 9.53
CA GLY A 51 11.08 35.33 9.06
C GLY A 51 10.76 36.80 9.40
N GLU A 52 11.61 37.49 10.16
CA GLU A 52 11.51 38.90 10.45
C GLU A 52 12.43 39.74 9.52
N ARG A 53 11.90 40.78 8.91
CA ARG A 53 12.67 41.65 8.00
C ARG A 53 13.71 42.42 8.78
N ILE A 54 14.97 42.37 8.35
CA ILE A 54 16.04 43.17 8.94
C ILE A 54 16.08 44.56 8.26
N ASN A 55 16.17 45.61 9.08
CA ASN A 55 16.28 47.01 8.61
C ASN A 55 17.62 47.65 9.04
N GLN A 56 18.43 46.93 9.72
CA GLN A 56 19.76 47.38 10.17
C GLN A 56 20.69 46.16 10.23
N ARG A 57 21.99 46.42 10.35
CA ARG A 57 22.97 45.37 10.53
C ARG A 57 22.72 44.56 11.80
N VAL A 58 22.53 43.23 11.65
CA VAL A 58 22.23 42.30 12.77
C VAL A 58 23.30 41.23 12.89
N GLU A 59 23.56 40.78 14.11
CA GLU A 59 24.39 39.61 14.36
C GLU A 59 23.60 38.34 14.04
N VAL A 60 24.24 37.39 13.35
CA VAL A 60 23.62 36.11 12.94
C VAL A 60 24.56 34.97 13.25
N ALA A 61 24.03 33.84 13.68
CA ALA A 61 24.80 32.62 13.86
C ALA A 61 25.10 31.93 12.52
N ALA A 62 26.23 31.25 12.42
CA ALA A 62 26.58 30.50 11.22
C ALA A 62 25.50 29.43 10.93
N GLY A 63 24.94 29.45 9.70
CA GLY A 63 23.88 28.52 9.32
C GLY A 63 22.47 28.90 9.78
N GLU A 64 22.30 30.05 10.45
CA GLU A 64 20.97 30.55 10.84
C GLU A 64 20.09 30.81 9.60
N ARG A 65 18.77 30.67 9.77
CA ARG A 65 17.85 30.77 8.65
C ARG A 65 17.68 32.23 8.18
N VAL A 66 18.43 32.58 7.16
CA VAL A 66 18.32 33.85 6.44
C VAL A 66 17.60 33.61 5.13
N THR A 67 16.58 34.43 4.82
CA THR A 67 15.87 34.36 3.53
C THR A 67 15.91 35.68 2.80
N LEU A 68 16.06 35.63 1.48
CA LEU A 68 16.17 36.77 0.56
C LEU A 68 14.88 36.85 -0.26
N GLY A 69 14.32 38.06 -0.39
CA GLY A 69 13.11 38.26 -1.20
C GLY A 69 11.94 37.34 -0.82
N ASN A 70 11.36 36.64 -1.79
CA ASN A 70 10.24 35.76 -1.57
C ASN A 70 10.69 34.38 -1.01
N ASN A 71 11.26 34.39 0.20
CA ASN A 71 11.61 33.17 0.96
C ASN A 71 12.71 32.29 0.34
N ILE A 72 13.66 32.90 -0.43
CA ILE A 72 14.83 32.21 -0.95
C ILE A 72 15.87 32.07 0.17
N LEU A 73 16.30 30.86 0.50
CA LEU A 73 17.35 30.64 1.49
C LEU A 73 18.67 31.20 1.01
N MET A 74 19.31 32.02 1.86
CA MET A 74 20.64 32.58 1.60
C MET A 74 21.70 31.48 1.62
N PRO A 75 22.48 31.31 0.54
CA PRO A 75 23.62 30.38 0.57
C PRO A 75 24.73 30.94 1.47
N TRP A 76 25.14 30.16 2.44
CA TRP A 76 26.25 30.53 3.32
C TRP A 76 27.61 30.31 2.63
N PRO A 77 28.57 31.22 2.77
CA PRO A 77 29.91 31.03 2.23
C PRO A 77 30.60 29.83 2.91
N VAL A 78 31.25 28.98 2.10
CA VAL A 78 32.13 27.92 2.62
C VAL A 78 33.47 28.58 2.94
N ILE A 79 33.72 28.82 4.24
CA ILE A 79 35.06 29.24 4.70
C ILE A 79 35.93 27.99 4.69
N ALA A 80 36.97 27.96 3.86
CA ALA A 80 38.00 26.97 3.95
C ALA A 80 38.73 27.20 5.29
N GLU A 81 38.36 26.44 6.33
CA GLU A 81 39.09 26.43 7.58
C GLU A 81 40.50 25.94 7.29
N GLU A 82 41.49 26.74 7.70
CA GLU A 82 42.89 26.38 7.68
C GLU A 82 43.14 25.02 8.29
N SER A 83 43.79 24.18 7.51
CA SER A 83 44.18 22.82 7.84
C SER A 83 44.92 22.73 9.17
N ALA A 84 44.39 21.88 10.03
CA ALA A 84 45.18 21.00 10.94
C ALA A 84 46.08 21.56 11.99
N ARG A 85 45.56 21.65 13.18
CA ARG A 85 46.34 21.25 14.36
C ARG A 85 45.90 19.81 14.74
N PRO A 86 46.85 18.90 15.10
CA PRO A 86 46.48 17.55 15.51
C PRO A 86 45.70 17.65 16.85
N ARG A 87 44.43 17.42 16.81
CA ARG A 87 43.60 17.27 18.01
C ARG A 87 43.94 15.93 18.66
N VAL A 88 44.41 16.01 19.88
CA VAL A 88 44.49 14.89 20.82
C VAL A 88 43.14 14.14 20.82
N VAL A 89 43.19 12.83 20.61
CA VAL A 89 42.03 11.93 20.59
C VAL A 89 41.37 11.92 21.96
N THR A 90 40.42 12.79 22.18
CA THR A 90 39.39 12.63 23.19
C THR A 90 38.29 11.79 22.54
N GLU A 91 37.73 10.81 23.22
CA GLU A 91 36.59 10.00 22.82
C GLU A 91 35.39 10.92 22.49
N GLN A 92 35.36 11.50 21.32
CA GLN A 92 34.22 12.31 20.86
C GLN A 92 33.27 11.40 20.09
N ALA A 93 32.11 11.17 20.70
CA ALA A 93 30.98 10.53 19.99
C ALA A 93 30.34 11.57 19.09
N LEU A 94 30.27 11.29 17.78
CA LEU A 94 29.57 12.11 16.78
C LEU A 94 28.24 11.44 16.41
N ILE A 95 27.16 12.21 16.48
CA ILE A 95 25.81 11.73 16.07
C ILE A 95 25.49 12.29 14.69
N TYR A 96 25.14 11.38 13.78
CA TYR A 96 24.68 11.69 12.45
C TYR A 96 23.18 11.44 12.37
N GLY A 97 22.43 12.35 11.77
CA GLY A 97 20.97 12.22 11.63
C GLY A 97 20.36 13.41 10.90
N ARG A 98 19.03 13.41 10.79
CA ARG A 98 18.28 14.47 10.11
C ARG A 98 17.95 15.64 11.05
N ASP A 99 17.96 15.43 12.36
CA ASP A 99 17.64 16.49 13.33
C ASP A 99 18.75 17.54 13.36
N ALA A 100 18.37 18.80 13.52
CA ALA A 100 19.29 19.92 13.67
C ALA A 100 20.21 19.80 14.91
N ASP A 101 19.79 19.01 15.90
CA ASP A 101 20.57 18.75 17.12
C ASP A 101 21.70 17.71 16.93
N CYS A 102 21.84 17.13 15.71
CA CYS A 102 22.92 16.20 15.41
C CYS A 102 24.24 16.96 15.12
N ASP A 103 25.37 16.34 15.47
CA ASP A 103 26.71 16.89 15.17
C ASP A 103 26.93 16.99 13.64
N GLN A 104 26.32 16.08 12.89
CA GLN A 104 26.27 16.10 11.42
C GLN A 104 24.84 15.92 10.94
N VAL A 105 24.29 16.97 10.32
CA VAL A 105 22.94 16.95 9.76
C VAL A 105 22.97 16.36 8.35
N LEU A 106 22.17 15.30 8.14
CA LEU A 106 21.99 14.62 6.87
C LEU A 106 20.54 14.85 6.40
N ASP A 107 20.35 15.88 5.59
CA ASP A 107 19.02 16.27 5.10
C ASP A 107 18.55 15.33 3.97
N HIS A 108 17.97 14.19 4.38
CA HIS A 108 17.32 13.26 3.45
C HIS A 108 16.16 12.51 4.14
N PRO A 109 15.00 12.30 3.46
CA PRO A 109 13.81 11.67 4.04
C PRO A 109 14.04 10.25 4.59
N MET A 110 15.03 9.53 4.07
CA MET A 110 15.34 8.15 4.50
C MET A 110 16.28 8.09 5.73
N ILE A 111 16.76 9.23 6.21
CA ILE A 111 17.59 9.32 7.42
C ILE A 111 16.71 9.59 8.64
N SER A 112 16.91 8.82 9.72
CA SER A 112 16.23 9.04 11.00
C SER A 112 16.75 10.29 11.68
N ARG A 113 15.95 10.92 12.57
CA ARG A 113 16.36 12.14 13.28
C ARG A 113 17.71 11.99 13.96
N ARG A 114 17.92 10.88 14.68
CA ARG A 114 19.22 10.44 15.18
C ARG A 114 19.44 9.05 14.59
N HIS A 115 20.41 8.91 13.68
CA HIS A 115 20.52 7.69 12.87
C HIS A 115 21.65 6.78 13.40
N VAL A 116 22.85 7.32 13.51
CA VAL A 116 24.03 6.57 13.89
C VAL A 116 24.91 7.39 14.84
N ARG A 117 25.56 6.71 15.76
CA ARG A 117 26.62 7.25 16.60
C ARG A 117 27.97 6.68 16.14
N LEU A 118 28.91 7.56 15.91
CA LEU A 118 30.29 7.22 15.58
C LEU A 118 31.19 7.61 16.75
N VAL A 119 31.94 6.67 17.30
CA VAL A 119 32.89 6.90 18.43
C VAL A 119 34.29 6.49 17.99
N SER A 120 35.23 7.45 18.00
CA SER A 120 36.62 7.15 17.72
C SER A 120 37.24 6.40 18.90
N THR A 121 37.76 5.20 18.63
CA THR A 121 38.46 4.37 19.61
C THR A 121 39.91 4.13 19.19
N THR A 122 40.74 3.60 20.11
CA THR A 122 42.12 3.23 19.80
C THR A 122 42.28 2.12 18.74
N GLU A 123 41.20 1.32 18.53
CA GLU A 123 41.18 0.19 17.59
C GLU A 123 40.55 0.51 16.24
N GLY A 124 39.90 1.69 16.12
CA GLY A 124 39.18 2.13 14.91
C GLY A 124 37.97 2.98 15.26
N LEU A 125 37.01 3.06 14.34
CA LEU A 125 35.80 3.82 14.52
C LEU A 125 34.62 2.86 14.91
N GLN A 126 34.16 2.98 16.15
CA GLN A 126 32.96 2.24 16.58
C GLN A 126 31.70 2.88 15.97
N VAL A 127 30.91 2.10 15.30
CA VAL A 127 29.66 2.48 14.62
C VAL A 127 28.48 1.83 15.35
N GLU A 128 27.56 2.65 15.87
CA GLU A 128 26.38 2.20 16.61
C GLU A 128 25.11 2.74 15.95
N ASP A 129 24.24 1.87 15.49
CA ASP A 129 22.92 2.26 14.98
C ASP A 129 22.00 2.66 16.15
N LEU A 130 21.43 3.87 16.11
CA LEU A 130 20.57 4.40 17.18
C LEU A 130 19.09 3.98 17.02
N GLY A 131 18.83 2.81 16.47
CA GLY A 131 17.49 2.33 16.17
C GLY A 131 16.91 2.97 14.93
N SER A 132 17.76 3.23 13.93
CA SER A 132 17.34 3.87 12.69
C SER A 132 16.33 3.00 11.91
N THR A 133 15.39 3.66 11.20
CA THR A 133 14.33 2.97 10.45
C THR A 133 14.89 2.16 9.29
N ASN A 134 15.81 2.74 8.53
CA ASN A 134 16.36 2.12 7.33
C ASN A 134 17.67 1.36 7.60
N GLY A 135 18.23 1.49 8.78
CA GLY A 135 19.45 0.80 9.22
C GLY A 135 20.73 1.49 8.81
N THR A 136 21.78 1.19 9.58
CA THR A 136 23.18 1.52 9.29
C THR A 136 23.86 0.28 8.75
N TYR A 137 24.66 0.43 7.71
CA TYR A 137 25.36 -0.69 7.07
C TYR A 137 26.87 -0.45 7.09
N LEU A 138 27.61 -1.51 7.38
CA LEU A 138 29.07 -1.53 7.30
C LEU A 138 29.49 -2.53 6.21
N ASN A 139 30.14 -2.03 5.15
CA ASN A 139 30.49 -2.84 3.95
C ASN A 139 29.29 -3.60 3.37
N GLY A 140 28.12 -2.96 3.30
CA GLY A 140 26.89 -3.54 2.81
C GLY A 140 26.22 -4.55 3.77
N ARG A 141 26.75 -4.75 5.01
CA ARG A 141 26.12 -5.56 6.05
C ARG A 141 25.45 -4.64 7.07
N ARG A 142 24.16 -4.87 7.34
CA ARG A 142 23.46 -4.14 8.38
C ARG A 142 24.05 -4.44 9.76
N ILE A 143 24.37 -3.41 10.53
CA ILE A 143 24.77 -3.56 11.92
C ILE A 143 23.54 -3.60 12.83
N LEU A 144 23.50 -4.53 13.75
CA LEU A 144 22.45 -4.66 14.79
C LEU A 144 23.01 -4.38 16.19
N GLU A 145 24.31 -4.56 16.35
CA GLU A 145 25.09 -4.27 17.54
C GLU A 145 26.24 -3.34 17.15
N PRO A 146 26.81 -2.58 18.09
CA PRO A 146 27.95 -1.73 17.80
C PRO A 146 29.08 -2.50 17.10
N ALA A 147 29.52 -2.03 15.94
CA ALA A 147 30.52 -2.66 15.10
C ALA A 147 31.76 -1.77 14.99
N LEU A 148 32.93 -2.38 14.86
CA LEU A 148 34.20 -1.64 14.68
C LEU A 148 34.51 -1.51 13.19
N ALA A 149 34.46 -0.28 12.66
CA ALA A 149 34.91 0.04 11.32
C ALA A 149 36.42 0.29 11.29
N ARG A 150 37.07 -0.31 10.31
CA ARG A 150 38.52 -0.19 10.10
C ARG A 150 38.80 0.69 8.87
N LYS A 151 40.05 1.01 8.67
CA LYS A 151 40.57 1.75 7.53
C LYS A 151 40.12 1.13 6.22
N GLY A 152 39.47 1.93 5.36
CA GLY A 152 38.94 1.47 4.08
C GLY A 152 37.51 0.93 4.14
N ASP A 153 36.95 0.72 5.34
CA ASP A 153 35.56 0.30 5.48
C ASP A 153 34.60 1.42 5.07
N VAL A 154 33.44 1.00 4.54
CA VAL A 154 32.37 1.89 4.06
C VAL A 154 31.17 1.79 4.99
N ILE A 155 30.78 2.91 5.60
CA ILE A 155 29.56 3.04 6.41
C ILE A 155 28.49 3.66 5.52
N GLU A 156 27.37 2.97 5.34
CA GLU A 156 26.28 3.41 4.48
C GLU A 156 25.02 3.75 5.30
N LEU A 157 24.47 4.95 5.08
CA LEU A 157 23.27 5.48 5.73
C LEU A 157 22.30 5.99 4.66
N GLY A 158 21.35 5.19 4.25
CA GLY A 158 20.45 5.54 3.16
C GLY A 158 21.21 5.88 1.86
N THR A 159 21.21 7.16 1.46
CA THR A 159 21.92 7.64 0.25
C THR A 159 23.33 8.16 0.52
N TYR A 160 23.80 8.10 1.75
CA TYR A 160 25.13 8.55 2.13
C TYR A 160 26.06 7.38 2.34
N ALA A 161 27.28 7.48 1.83
CA ALA A 161 28.37 6.59 2.11
C ALA A 161 29.52 7.37 2.78
N PHE A 162 30.07 6.82 3.85
CA PHE A 162 31.20 7.38 4.57
C PHE A 162 32.35 6.37 4.53
N THR A 163 33.50 6.79 4.03
CA THR A 163 34.71 5.96 3.97
C THR A 163 35.67 6.41 5.04
N LEU A 164 36.18 5.47 5.83
CA LEU A 164 37.24 5.75 6.81
C LEU A 164 38.60 5.82 6.10
N SER A 165 39.12 7.07 5.94
CA SER A 165 40.36 7.35 5.23
C SER A 165 41.59 6.79 5.96
N ALA A 166 42.73 6.79 5.26
CA ALA A 166 44.01 6.36 5.81
C ALA A 166 44.42 7.18 7.07
N ASP A 167 44.02 8.42 7.14
CA ASP A 167 44.34 9.34 8.22
C ASP A 167 43.34 9.33 9.38
N GLY A 168 42.36 8.38 9.37
CA GLY A 168 41.32 8.30 10.39
C GLY A 168 40.22 9.33 10.21
N GLN A 169 40.23 10.09 9.12
CA GLN A 169 39.16 11.01 8.78
C GLN A 169 38.00 10.30 8.11
N ILE A 170 36.78 10.76 8.39
CA ILE A 170 35.54 10.26 7.77
C ILE A 170 35.31 11.10 6.53
N GLU A 171 35.57 10.52 5.36
CA GLU A 171 35.25 11.14 4.08
C GLU A 171 33.79 10.86 3.73
N ARG A 172 32.99 11.91 3.60
CA ARG A 172 31.61 11.81 3.17
C ARG A 172 31.54 11.74 1.64
N LYS A 173 31.01 10.66 1.11
CA LYS A 173 30.60 10.55 -0.29
C LYS A 173 29.09 10.65 -0.35
N ASP A 174 28.58 11.78 -0.85
CA ASP A 174 27.14 11.94 -1.10
C ASP A 174 26.79 11.10 -2.33
N ALA A 175 26.05 10.01 -2.10
CA ALA A 175 25.63 9.11 -3.17
C ALA A 175 24.25 9.49 -3.74
N ARG A 176 23.68 10.65 -3.35
CA ARG A 176 22.45 11.18 -3.97
C ARG A 176 22.68 11.37 -5.46
N GLY A 177 21.86 10.72 -6.29
CA GLY A 177 22.00 10.79 -7.74
C GLY A 177 23.18 10.01 -8.35
N HIS A 178 23.94 9.24 -7.58
CA HIS A 178 25.08 8.46 -8.08
C HIS A 178 24.82 6.96 -8.09
N MET A 179 23.58 6.55 -8.35
CA MET A 179 23.22 5.15 -8.47
C MET A 179 23.30 4.66 -9.91
N GLN A 180 24.24 3.74 -10.14
CA GLN A 180 24.37 3.02 -11.42
C GLN A 180 23.51 1.75 -11.37
N LEU A 181 22.67 1.56 -12.39
CA LEU A 181 21.84 0.36 -12.58
C LEU A 181 22.41 -0.49 -13.70
N GLU A 182 22.72 -1.76 -13.41
CA GLU A 182 23.28 -2.68 -14.40
C GLU A 182 22.42 -3.95 -14.50
N ALA A 183 22.03 -4.31 -15.69
CA ALA A 183 21.41 -5.59 -16.04
C ALA A 183 22.45 -6.46 -16.72
N ARG A 184 22.63 -7.71 -16.25
CA ARG A 184 23.56 -8.69 -16.80
C ARG A 184 22.82 -9.91 -17.29
N ASN A 185 22.78 -10.12 -18.60
CA ASN A 185 22.24 -11.30 -19.26
C ASN A 185 20.84 -11.70 -18.75
N ILE A 186 19.96 -10.71 -18.62
CA ILE A 186 18.61 -10.90 -18.09
C ILE A 186 17.78 -11.71 -19.09
N SER A 187 17.25 -12.84 -18.60
CA SER A 187 16.20 -13.61 -19.27
C SER A 187 15.01 -13.80 -18.32
N VAL A 188 13.81 -13.82 -18.88
CA VAL A 188 12.56 -13.98 -18.10
C VAL A 188 11.70 -15.05 -18.75
N ASP A 189 11.43 -16.10 -17.99
CA ASP A 189 10.59 -17.22 -18.38
C ASP A 189 9.26 -17.18 -17.61
N VAL A 190 8.17 -17.48 -18.30
CA VAL A 190 6.87 -17.80 -17.71
C VAL A 190 6.51 -19.24 -18.11
N PRO A 191 5.59 -19.93 -17.41
CA PRO A 191 5.30 -21.33 -17.66
C PRO A 191 4.99 -21.69 -19.11
N SER A 192 4.54 -20.72 -19.91
CA SER A 192 4.14 -20.93 -21.31
C SER A 192 5.16 -20.52 -22.35
N GLN A 193 6.11 -19.62 -22.02
CA GLN A 193 7.04 -19.03 -22.98
C GLN A 193 8.16 -18.23 -22.33
N ARG A 194 9.28 -18.02 -23.06
CA ARG A 194 10.28 -17.02 -22.72
C ARG A 194 9.81 -15.63 -23.14
N LEU A 195 9.81 -14.67 -22.21
CA LEU A 195 9.36 -13.29 -22.46
C LEU A 195 10.50 -12.38 -22.89
N LEU A 196 11.66 -12.52 -22.25
CA LEU A 196 12.89 -11.74 -22.53
C LEU A 196 14.08 -12.66 -22.63
N GLU A 197 15.05 -12.30 -23.45
CA GLU A 197 16.25 -13.10 -23.66
C GLU A 197 17.52 -12.26 -23.69
N ASN A 198 18.47 -12.61 -22.83
CA ASN A 198 19.87 -12.16 -22.81
C ASN A 198 20.05 -10.62 -22.90
N ILE A 199 19.30 -9.86 -22.10
CA ILE A 199 19.37 -8.40 -22.09
C ILE A 199 20.47 -7.92 -21.14
N SER A 200 21.41 -7.12 -21.68
CA SER A 200 22.48 -6.49 -20.90
C SER A 200 22.55 -5.01 -21.21
N LEU A 201 22.51 -4.18 -20.16
CA LEU A 201 22.61 -2.72 -20.27
C LEU A 201 23.12 -2.12 -18.94
N THR A 202 23.73 -0.93 -19.01
CA THR A 202 24.22 -0.20 -17.84
C THR A 202 23.78 1.26 -17.94
N ILE A 203 22.91 1.67 -17.02
CA ILE A 203 22.41 3.04 -16.88
C ILE A 203 23.23 3.76 -15.83
N ARG A 204 23.80 4.90 -16.19
CA ARG A 204 24.62 5.71 -15.31
C ARG A 204 23.76 6.68 -14.49
N PRO A 205 24.30 7.18 -13.36
CA PRO A 205 23.62 8.21 -12.57
C PRO A 205 23.23 9.43 -13.39
N GLY A 206 22.04 9.97 -13.16
CA GLY A 206 21.56 11.17 -13.80
C GLY A 206 21.16 11.03 -15.28
N GLU A 207 21.07 9.80 -15.81
CA GLU A 207 20.61 9.58 -17.19
C GLU A 207 19.08 9.53 -17.28
N PHE A 208 18.53 10.19 -18.30
CA PHE A 208 17.12 10.16 -18.68
C PHE A 208 16.90 9.18 -19.83
N VAL A 209 16.44 7.97 -19.50
CA VAL A 209 16.40 6.84 -20.44
C VAL A 209 14.97 6.52 -20.84
N GLY A 210 14.68 6.56 -22.13
CA GLY A 210 13.42 6.09 -22.71
C GLY A 210 13.52 4.63 -23.15
N MET A 211 12.52 3.82 -22.84
CA MET A 211 12.38 2.46 -23.32
C MET A 211 11.27 2.39 -24.37
N MET A 212 11.58 2.00 -25.59
CA MET A 212 10.66 1.90 -26.71
C MET A 212 10.63 0.50 -27.29
N GLY A 213 9.70 0.25 -28.18
CA GLY A 213 9.54 -1.01 -28.91
C GLY A 213 8.07 -1.36 -29.17
N PRO A 214 7.77 -2.30 -30.05
CA PRO A 214 6.42 -2.73 -30.37
C PRO A 214 5.67 -3.27 -29.14
N SER A 215 4.33 -3.34 -29.26
CA SER A 215 3.51 -3.96 -28.19
C SER A 215 3.91 -5.43 -28.01
N GLY A 216 4.03 -5.86 -26.76
CA GLY A 216 4.45 -7.23 -26.43
C GLY A 216 5.94 -7.52 -26.52
N ALA A 217 6.81 -6.51 -26.82
CA ALA A 217 8.27 -6.68 -26.84
C ALA A 217 8.91 -6.87 -25.45
N GLY A 218 8.10 -6.84 -24.37
CA GLY A 218 8.61 -7.09 -23.01
C GLY A 218 9.06 -5.85 -22.25
N LYS A 219 8.69 -4.62 -22.67
CA LYS A 219 9.09 -3.36 -21.99
C LYS A 219 8.73 -3.34 -20.51
N SER A 220 7.45 -3.54 -20.16
CA SER A 220 7.02 -3.57 -18.77
C SER A 220 7.59 -4.76 -17.99
N THR A 221 7.88 -5.89 -18.67
CA THR A 221 8.57 -7.03 -18.06
C THR A 221 9.99 -6.67 -17.66
N LEU A 222 10.74 -6.03 -18.57
CA LEU A 222 12.11 -5.58 -18.27
C LEU A 222 12.09 -4.51 -17.16
N MET A 223 11.17 -3.55 -17.24
CA MET A 223 10.98 -2.53 -16.18
C MET A 223 10.75 -3.18 -14.81
N ASN A 224 9.89 -4.20 -14.73
CA ASN A 224 9.59 -4.93 -13.50
C ASN A 224 10.78 -5.74 -12.98
N VAL A 225 11.67 -6.19 -13.84
CA VAL A 225 12.92 -6.82 -13.41
C VAL A 225 13.90 -5.77 -12.89
N LEU A 226 14.04 -4.64 -13.56
CA LEU A 226 14.99 -3.59 -13.17
C LEU A 226 14.62 -2.87 -11.87
N ASN A 227 13.31 -2.77 -11.57
CA ASN A 227 12.83 -2.12 -10.34
C ASN A 227 12.72 -3.07 -9.13
N GLY A 228 13.11 -4.35 -9.28
CA GLY A 228 13.03 -5.34 -8.20
C GLY A 228 11.65 -5.96 -7.99
N TYR A 229 10.70 -5.73 -8.90
CA TYR A 229 9.33 -6.22 -8.79
C TYR A 229 9.20 -7.72 -9.10
N THR A 230 9.96 -8.21 -10.07
CA THR A 230 9.96 -9.61 -10.50
C THR A 230 11.40 -10.07 -10.71
N PRO A 231 11.87 -11.12 -10.01
CA PRO A 231 13.23 -11.61 -10.23
C PRO A 231 13.38 -12.17 -11.65
N PRO A 232 14.56 -12.01 -12.27
CA PRO A 232 14.85 -12.64 -13.55
C PRO A 232 14.95 -14.15 -13.39
N SER A 233 14.65 -14.91 -14.46
CA SER A 233 14.86 -16.36 -14.49
C SER A 233 16.35 -16.71 -14.63
N GLU A 234 17.07 -15.89 -15.40
CA GLU A 234 18.53 -15.98 -15.60
C GLU A 234 19.13 -14.59 -15.58
N GLY A 235 20.40 -14.48 -15.16
CA GLY A 235 21.10 -13.21 -15.08
C GLY A 235 20.98 -12.55 -13.71
N SER A 236 21.38 -11.26 -13.62
CA SER A 236 21.34 -10.48 -12.38
C SER A 236 21.13 -8.99 -12.64
N VAL A 237 20.49 -8.30 -11.69
CA VAL A 237 20.36 -6.84 -11.66
C VAL A 237 21.22 -6.31 -10.53
N LEU A 238 22.13 -5.39 -10.85
CA LEU A 238 23.05 -4.83 -9.88
C LEU A 238 22.81 -3.32 -9.74
N ILE A 239 22.87 -2.83 -8.50
CA ILE A 239 22.93 -1.41 -8.19
C ILE A 239 24.28 -1.15 -7.53
N ASN A 240 25.08 -0.27 -8.13
CA ASN A 240 26.46 -0.01 -7.69
C ASN A 240 27.29 -1.29 -7.49
N GLY A 241 27.11 -2.31 -8.34
CA GLY A 241 27.81 -3.59 -8.26
C GLY A 241 27.23 -4.59 -7.25
N GLN A 242 26.21 -4.23 -6.49
CA GLN A 242 25.55 -5.11 -5.52
C GLN A 242 24.23 -5.65 -6.08
N ASP A 243 23.96 -6.94 -5.88
CA ASP A 243 22.77 -7.59 -6.40
C ASP A 243 21.50 -7.05 -5.75
N LEU A 244 20.55 -6.57 -6.58
CA LEU A 244 19.31 -5.95 -6.16
C LEU A 244 18.44 -6.91 -5.36
N TYR A 245 18.31 -8.15 -5.77
CA TYR A 245 17.37 -9.11 -5.18
C TYR A 245 17.86 -9.68 -3.87
N THR A 246 19.17 -9.92 -3.75
CA THR A 246 19.77 -10.39 -2.49
C THR A 246 19.84 -9.27 -1.43
N LYS A 247 19.99 -8.02 -1.86
CA LYS A 247 20.15 -6.85 -0.99
C LYS A 247 19.01 -5.81 -1.15
N TYR A 248 17.80 -6.24 -1.48
CA TYR A 248 16.66 -5.35 -1.73
C TYR A 248 16.37 -4.38 -0.56
N GLY A 249 16.60 -4.83 0.67
CA GLY A 249 16.43 -3.99 1.86
C GLY A 249 17.31 -2.73 1.90
N LEU A 250 18.46 -2.75 1.23
CA LEU A 250 19.36 -1.61 1.10
C LEU A 250 18.84 -0.57 0.09
N PHE A 251 18.18 -1.03 -0.98
CA PHE A 251 17.81 -0.20 -2.12
C PHE A 251 16.33 0.17 -2.17
N GLY A 252 15.45 -0.58 -1.51
CA GLY A 252 13.99 -0.43 -1.65
C GLY A 252 13.43 0.97 -1.38
N GLY A 253 14.07 1.76 -0.52
CA GLY A 253 13.69 3.16 -0.28
C GLY A 253 14.24 4.16 -1.31
N GLN A 254 15.17 3.73 -2.17
CA GLN A 254 15.85 4.56 -3.16
C GLN A 254 15.31 4.34 -4.57
N LEU A 255 14.40 3.38 -4.74
CA LEU A 255 13.72 3.06 -5.98
C LEU A 255 12.28 3.57 -5.91
N GLY A 256 11.88 4.41 -6.86
CA GLY A 256 10.50 4.85 -7.05
C GLY A 256 9.90 4.18 -8.29
N TYR A 257 8.64 3.75 -8.22
CA TYR A 257 7.95 3.16 -9.36
C TYR A 257 6.56 3.77 -9.56
N VAL A 258 6.35 4.37 -10.71
CA VAL A 258 5.07 4.94 -11.15
C VAL A 258 4.47 4.02 -12.22
N PRO A 259 3.41 3.28 -11.92
CA PRO A 259 2.77 2.37 -12.87
C PRO A 259 1.96 3.13 -13.94
N GLN A 260 1.62 2.41 -15.02
CA GLN A 260 0.79 2.93 -16.10
C GLN A 260 -0.58 3.37 -15.62
N ASP A 261 -1.26 2.54 -14.82
CA ASP A 261 -2.55 2.88 -14.22
C ASP A 261 -2.38 3.76 -12.99
N ASP A 262 -3.36 4.66 -12.76
CA ASP A 262 -3.38 5.52 -11.58
C ASP A 262 -3.81 4.72 -10.34
N ILE A 263 -2.85 4.15 -9.62
CA ILE A 263 -3.09 3.34 -8.41
C ILE A 263 -3.22 4.27 -7.19
N ILE A 264 -4.35 4.96 -7.06
CA ILE A 264 -4.61 5.95 -6.01
C ILE A 264 -6.04 5.78 -5.48
N HIS A 265 -6.26 6.05 -4.19
CA HIS A 265 -7.61 6.14 -3.62
C HIS A 265 -8.34 7.39 -4.14
N THR A 266 -9.34 7.18 -4.98
CA THR A 266 -10.08 8.25 -5.66
C THR A 266 -10.96 9.09 -4.74
N ASP A 267 -11.30 8.59 -3.56
CA ASP A 267 -12.16 9.24 -2.57
C ASP A 267 -11.39 10.12 -1.57
N LEU A 268 -10.08 10.21 -1.71
CA LEU A 268 -9.23 11.11 -0.92
C LEU A 268 -8.97 12.42 -1.66
N THR A 269 -8.66 13.49 -0.92
CA THR A 269 -8.07 14.69 -1.51
C THR A 269 -6.60 14.45 -1.82
N VAL A 270 -6.01 15.29 -2.67
CA VAL A 270 -4.58 15.23 -3.00
C VAL A 270 -3.73 15.24 -1.73
N GLN A 271 -3.96 16.19 -0.83
CA GLN A 271 -3.23 16.28 0.44
C GLN A 271 -3.39 15.04 1.32
N GLN A 272 -4.62 14.49 1.43
CA GLN A 272 -4.86 13.28 2.21
C GLN A 272 -4.16 12.06 1.65
N ALA A 273 -4.19 11.87 0.31
CA ALA A 273 -3.51 10.77 -0.34
C ALA A 273 -2.00 10.83 -0.12
N LEU A 274 -1.40 12.02 -0.26
CA LEU A 274 0.02 12.26 0.00
C LEU A 274 0.36 12.07 1.48
N TYR A 275 -0.48 12.56 2.41
CA TYR A 275 -0.26 12.41 3.85
C TYR A 275 -0.25 10.94 4.30
N TYR A 276 -1.28 10.15 3.90
CA TYR A 276 -1.32 8.73 4.27
C TYR A 276 -0.17 7.95 3.62
N ASN A 277 0.19 8.28 2.38
CA ASN A 277 1.33 7.65 1.72
C ASN A 277 2.66 7.99 2.44
N ALA A 278 2.87 9.26 2.82
CA ALA A 278 4.03 9.70 3.58
C ALA A 278 4.14 8.96 4.91
N ARG A 279 3.04 8.86 5.68
CA ARG A 279 3.01 8.14 6.97
C ARG A 279 3.34 6.65 6.87
N LEU A 280 3.10 6.03 5.72
CA LEU A 280 3.41 4.61 5.49
C LEU A 280 4.84 4.38 4.97
N ARG A 281 5.45 5.39 4.34
CA ARG A 281 6.75 5.28 3.66
C ARG A 281 7.92 5.95 4.39
N LEU A 282 7.66 7.13 4.98
CA LEU A 282 8.68 7.87 5.71
C LEU A 282 8.98 7.21 7.07
N PRO A 283 10.16 7.42 7.63
CA PRO A 283 10.49 6.99 8.98
C PRO A 283 9.44 7.41 10.02
N PRO A 284 9.14 6.57 11.02
CA PRO A 284 8.09 6.86 12.02
C PRO A 284 8.41 8.06 12.90
N ASP A 285 9.67 8.50 12.95
CA ASP A 285 10.15 9.65 13.70
C ASP A 285 9.84 11.00 13.04
N PHE A 286 9.24 11.01 11.81
CA PHE A 286 8.75 12.24 11.19
C PHE A 286 7.57 12.82 11.97
N ARG A 287 7.69 14.09 12.35
CA ARG A 287 6.61 14.88 12.96
C ARG A 287 5.59 15.28 11.87
N ASN A 288 4.34 15.55 12.27
CA ASN A 288 3.29 15.92 11.30
C ASN A 288 3.66 17.16 10.47
N TRP A 289 4.23 18.18 11.10
CA TRP A 289 4.64 19.40 10.40
C TRP A 289 5.74 19.15 9.35
N GLU A 290 6.70 18.23 9.61
CA GLU A 290 7.74 17.85 8.65
C GLU A 290 7.11 17.14 7.43
N ILE A 291 6.12 16.27 7.67
CA ILE A 291 5.37 15.62 6.61
C ILE A 291 4.61 16.64 5.77
N GLU A 292 3.92 17.60 6.40
CA GLU A 292 3.18 18.67 5.71
C GLU A 292 4.11 19.56 4.90
N GLN A 293 5.27 19.91 5.44
CA GLN A 293 6.30 20.68 4.71
C GLN A 293 6.82 19.89 3.50
N ARG A 294 7.10 18.58 3.66
CA ARG A 294 7.54 17.73 2.56
C ARG A 294 6.47 17.62 1.47
N ILE A 295 5.21 17.47 1.85
CA ILE A 295 4.08 17.45 0.92
C ILE A 295 3.99 18.77 0.17
N ALA A 296 4.07 19.91 0.86
CA ALA A 296 4.03 21.23 0.23
C ALA A 296 5.17 21.42 -0.79
N THR A 297 6.39 20.98 -0.46
CA THR A 297 7.54 20.99 -1.36
C THR A 297 7.28 20.17 -2.63
N VAL A 298 6.79 18.93 -2.48
CA VAL A 298 6.49 18.04 -3.62
C VAL A 298 5.34 18.59 -4.47
N ILE A 299 4.29 19.14 -3.85
CA ILE A 299 3.17 19.80 -4.54
C ILE A 299 3.69 20.99 -5.38
N ALA A 300 4.58 21.81 -4.82
CA ALA A 300 5.19 22.93 -5.52
C ALA A 300 6.06 22.47 -6.69
N GLN A 301 6.91 21.47 -6.50
CA GLN A 301 7.76 20.90 -7.56
C GLN A 301 6.96 20.38 -8.76
N LEU A 302 5.76 19.83 -8.51
CA LEU A 302 4.91 19.22 -9.53
C LEU A 302 3.84 20.18 -10.11
N GLY A 303 3.81 21.44 -9.68
CA GLY A 303 2.81 22.41 -10.14
C GLY A 303 1.39 21.99 -9.81
N LEU A 304 1.17 21.45 -8.59
CA LEU A 304 -0.12 21.00 -8.08
C LEU A 304 -0.72 21.97 -7.05
N GLN A 305 -0.17 23.17 -6.90
CA GLN A 305 -0.68 24.18 -5.97
C GLN A 305 -2.16 24.50 -6.27
N GLY A 306 -2.94 24.67 -5.22
CA GLY A 306 -4.38 24.92 -5.30
C GLY A 306 -5.24 23.66 -5.48
N THR A 307 -4.62 22.47 -5.62
CA THR A 307 -5.36 21.20 -5.73
C THR A 307 -5.40 20.40 -4.43
N GLU A 308 -4.77 20.87 -3.37
CA GLU A 308 -4.55 20.16 -2.10
C GLU A 308 -5.84 19.59 -1.52
N ASN A 309 -6.88 20.40 -1.50
CA ASN A 309 -8.20 20.06 -0.94
C ASN A 309 -9.19 19.50 -1.97
N VAL A 310 -8.77 19.38 -3.25
CA VAL A 310 -9.60 18.81 -4.31
C VAL A 310 -9.55 17.29 -4.23
N LEU A 311 -10.70 16.64 -4.46
CA LEU A 311 -10.78 15.18 -4.58
C LEU A 311 -9.97 14.71 -5.77
N ILE A 312 -9.28 13.58 -5.63
CA ILE A 312 -8.60 12.93 -6.77
C ILE A 312 -9.64 12.53 -7.81
N GLY A 313 -10.74 11.93 -7.37
CA GLY A 313 -11.86 11.57 -8.24
C GLY A 313 -11.52 10.46 -9.24
N SER A 314 -12.52 10.08 -10.02
CA SER A 314 -12.44 9.08 -11.08
C SER A 314 -13.04 9.65 -12.37
N PRO A 315 -12.90 8.99 -13.53
CA PRO A 315 -13.58 9.44 -14.76
C PRO A 315 -15.11 9.62 -14.61
N ARG A 316 -15.71 8.93 -13.63
CA ARG A 316 -17.17 9.02 -13.32
C ARG A 316 -17.50 10.01 -12.20
N LYS A 317 -16.53 10.38 -11.36
CA LYS A 317 -16.72 11.28 -10.20
C LYS A 317 -15.77 12.46 -10.35
N LYS A 318 -16.31 13.70 -10.51
CA LYS A 318 -15.50 14.91 -10.71
C LYS A 318 -14.38 15.00 -9.67
N GLY A 319 -13.19 15.31 -10.13
CA GLY A 319 -11.98 15.51 -9.35
C GLY A 319 -10.95 16.29 -10.14
N ILE A 320 -9.65 16.06 -9.86
CA ILE A 320 -8.56 16.65 -10.59
C ILE A 320 -8.49 16.12 -12.04
N SER A 321 -7.80 16.87 -12.94
CA SER A 321 -7.59 16.47 -14.34
C SER A 321 -6.73 15.21 -14.47
N GLY A 322 -6.74 14.56 -15.63
CA GLY A 322 -5.89 13.40 -15.92
C GLY A 322 -4.41 13.69 -15.72
N GLY A 323 -3.93 14.84 -16.24
CA GLY A 323 -2.55 15.28 -16.07
C GLY A 323 -2.20 15.58 -14.61
N GLN A 324 -3.11 16.20 -13.85
CA GLN A 324 -2.93 16.40 -12.41
C GLN A 324 -2.89 15.08 -11.66
N ARG A 325 -3.72 14.10 -12.03
CA ARG A 325 -3.75 12.79 -11.39
C ARG A 325 -2.44 12.02 -11.61
N LYS A 326 -1.89 12.05 -12.83
CA LYS A 326 -0.58 11.47 -13.12
C LYS A 326 0.53 12.12 -12.30
N ARG A 327 0.49 13.46 -12.15
CA ARG A 327 1.43 14.20 -11.30
C ARG A 327 1.25 13.87 -9.81
N VAL A 328 0.03 13.62 -9.32
CA VAL A 328 -0.21 13.13 -7.95
C VAL A 328 0.38 11.73 -7.76
N ASN A 329 0.27 10.85 -8.77
CA ASN A 329 0.88 9.53 -8.71
C ASN A 329 2.42 9.63 -8.62
N LEU A 330 3.02 10.53 -9.39
CA LEU A 330 4.45 10.85 -9.29
C LEU A 330 4.79 11.47 -7.92
N ALA A 331 3.94 12.38 -7.40
CA ALA A 331 4.12 12.99 -6.09
C ALA A 331 4.26 11.95 -4.97
N MET A 332 3.45 10.89 -5.02
CA MET A 332 3.48 9.81 -4.02
C MET A 332 4.84 9.10 -3.97
N GLU A 333 5.52 8.97 -5.09
CA GLU A 333 6.86 8.37 -5.15
C GLU A 333 7.95 9.36 -4.70
N LEU A 334 7.79 10.66 -5.03
CA LEU A 334 8.78 11.69 -4.66
C LEU A 334 8.82 12.05 -3.18
N LEU A 335 7.82 11.63 -2.39
CA LEU A 335 7.84 11.85 -0.93
C LEU A 335 9.11 11.27 -0.27
N THR A 336 9.59 10.12 -0.75
CA THR A 336 10.79 9.45 -0.22
C THR A 336 12.09 9.91 -0.89
N ASP A 337 12.01 10.79 -1.88
CA ASP A 337 13.16 11.30 -2.63
C ASP A 337 14.03 10.21 -3.29
N PRO A 338 13.46 9.30 -4.09
CA PRO A 338 14.20 8.18 -4.65
C PRO A 338 15.33 8.65 -5.59
N SER A 339 16.42 7.89 -5.63
CA SER A 339 17.56 8.15 -6.52
C SER A 339 17.31 7.65 -7.94
N ILE A 340 16.55 6.55 -8.08
CA ILE A 340 16.14 5.98 -9.37
C ILE A 340 14.61 5.99 -9.46
N LEU A 341 14.08 6.52 -10.56
CA LEU A 341 12.65 6.53 -10.88
C LEU A 341 12.36 5.68 -12.10
N PHE A 342 11.45 4.74 -11.93
CA PHE A 342 10.87 3.94 -13.00
C PHE A 342 9.46 4.42 -13.28
N LEU A 343 9.13 4.71 -14.55
CA LEU A 343 7.79 5.18 -14.93
C LEU A 343 7.28 4.34 -16.12
N ASP A 344 6.14 3.72 -15.95
CA ASP A 344 5.50 2.95 -17.02
C ASP A 344 4.47 3.85 -17.72
N GLU A 345 4.75 4.20 -18.98
CA GLU A 345 3.94 5.08 -19.83
C GLU A 345 3.44 6.38 -19.13
N PRO A 346 4.32 7.24 -18.61
CA PRO A 346 3.90 8.41 -17.82
C PRO A 346 3.08 9.44 -18.62
N THR A 347 3.09 9.36 -19.94
CA THR A 347 2.38 10.28 -20.85
C THR A 347 1.09 9.70 -21.42
N SER A 348 0.78 8.45 -21.11
CA SER A 348 -0.43 7.78 -21.61
C SER A 348 -1.71 8.47 -21.11
N GLY A 349 -2.65 8.75 -22.03
CA GLY A 349 -3.93 9.39 -21.71
C GLY A 349 -3.85 10.88 -21.36
N LEU A 350 -2.70 11.55 -21.58
CA LEU A 350 -2.52 12.98 -21.36
C LEU A 350 -2.72 13.78 -22.65
N SER A 351 -3.08 15.06 -22.50
CA SER A 351 -2.97 16.02 -23.60
C SER A 351 -1.50 16.23 -24.00
N SER A 352 -1.22 16.70 -25.23
CA SER A 352 0.15 16.95 -25.69
C SER A 352 0.89 17.95 -24.78
N GLU A 353 0.19 18.94 -24.26
CA GLU A 353 0.74 19.97 -23.37
C GLU A 353 1.07 19.36 -21.99
N ASP A 354 0.15 18.60 -21.37
CA ASP A 354 0.39 17.91 -20.09
C ASP A 354 1.54 16.90 -20.22
N ALA A 355 1.59 16.16 -21.34
CA ALA A 355 2.65 15.19 -21.60
C ALA A 355 4.03 15.88 -21.68
N LEU A 356 4.12 16.97 -22.42
CA LEU A 356 5.36 17.76 -22.53
C LEU A 356 5.77 18.35 -21.18
N MET A 357 4.79 18.86 -20.40
CA MET A 357 5.04 19.38 -19.04
C MET A 357 5.64 18.30 -18.13
N VAL A 358 5.03 17.11 -18.09
CA VAL A 358 5.52 15.98 -17.27
C VAL A 358 6.93 15.57 -17.71
N MET A 359 7.18 15.44 -19.01
CA MET A 359 8.49 15.04 -19.54
C MET A 359 9.57 16.07 -19.29
N THR A 360 9.24 17.36 -19.41
CA THR A 360 10.16 18.47 -19.08
C THR A 360 10.52 18.46 -17.59
N LEU A 361 9.55 18.20 -16.73
CA LEU A 361 9.79 18.06 -15.29
C LEU A 361 10.73 16.89 -14.99
N LEU A 362 10.47 15.72 -15.59
CA LEU A 362 11.33 14.54 -15.43
C LEU A 362 12.75 14.81 -15.94
N SER A 363 12.90 15.48 -17.09
CA SER A 363 14.21 15.88 -17.61
C SER A 363 14.98 16.81 -16.65
N ARG A 364 14.29 17.80 -16.05
CA ARG A 364 14.92 18.64 -15.01
C ARG A 364 15.35 17.86 -13.78
N MET A 365 14.57 16.86 -13.36
CA MET A 365 14.92 15.99 -12.25
C MET A 365 16.15 15.12 -12.56
N SER A 366 16.28 14.66 -13.82
CA SER A 366 17.44 13.91 -14.29
C SER A 366 18.69 14.80 -14.27
N GLN A 367 18.58 16.03 -14.78
CA GLN A 367 19.66 17.03 -14.73
C GLN A 367 20.06 17.39 -13.29
N ALA A 368 19.13 17.28 -12.34
CA ALA A 368 19.41 17.44 -10.91
C ALA A 368 20.02 16.17 -10.27
N GLY A 369 20.39 15.16 -11.06
CA GLY A 369 21.12 13.97 -10.63
C GLY A 369 20.29 12.71 -10.43
N LYS A 370 18.94 12.74 -10.61
CA LYS A 370 18.10 11.52 -10.50
C LYS A 370 18.20 10.67 -11.75
N THR A 371 18.37 9.37 -11.60
CA THR A 371 18.31 8.44 -12.73
C THR A 371 16.86 8.12 -13.06
N ILE A 372 16.45 8.29 -14.32
CA ILE A 372 15.06 8.10 -14.73
C ILE A 372 15.00 7.12 -15.89
N LEU A 373 14.24 6.05 -15.72
CA LEU A 373 13.93 5.08 -16.76
C LEU A 373 12.42 5.04 -16.97
N LEU A 374 11.97 5.31 -18.20
CA LEU A 374 10.54 5.29 -18.52
C LEU A 374 10.24 4.48 -19.77
N THR A 375 9.07 3.86 -19.81
CA THR A 375 8.51 3.33 -21.05
C THR A 375 7.76 4.44 -21.76
N ILE A 376 7.88 4.49 -23.08
CA ILE A 376 7.17 5.50 -23.88
C ILE A 376 6.70 4.90 -25.20
N HIS A 377 5.49 5.31 -25.60
CA HIS A 377 4.86 4.88 -26.85
C HIS A 377 4.77 6.11 -27.77
N GLN A 378 5.39 6.10 -28.93
CA GLN A 378 5.30 7.15 -29.95
C GLN A 378 5.36 8.59 -29.38
N PRO A 379 6.50 9.00 -28.77
CA PRO A 379 6.64 10.37 -28.27
C PRO A 379 6.62 11.40 -29.39
N SER A 380 6.10 12.62 -29.10
CA SER A 380 6.27 13.74 -30.01
C SER A 380 7.77 14.08 -30.23
N PRO A 381 8.14 14.75 -31.34
CA PRO A 381 9.54 15.10 -31.58
C PRO A 381 10.17 15.91 -30.43
N GLU A 382 9.38 16.79 -29.78
CA GLU A 382 9.83 17.59 -28.64
C GLU A 382 10.15 16.71 -27.44
N ILE A 383 9.28 15.76 -27.13
CA ILE A 383 9.47 14.82 -26.03
C ILE A 383 10.65 13.88 -26.29
N TYR A 384 10.79 13.39 -27.54
CA TYR A 384 11.88 12.49 -27.92
C TYR A 384 13.26 13.13 -27.71
N ARG A 385 13.39 14.41 -27.99
CA ARG A 385 14.64 15.19 -27.80
C ARG A 385 15.03 15.40 -26.34
N LEU A 386 14.11 15.24 -25.42
CA LEU A 386 14.44 15.34 -23.98
C LEU A 386 15.17 14.12 -23.46
N LEU A 387 15.11 12.97 -24.17
CA LEU A 387 15.75 11.73 -23.76
C LEU A 387 17.25 11.76 -24.03
N ASP A 388 18.06 11.40 -23.04
CA ASP A 388 19.50 11.23 -23.22
C ASP A 388 19.80 9.93 -23.98
N HIS A 389 19.18 8.82 -23.52
CA HIS A 389 19.41 7.49 -24.09
C HIS A 389 18.09 6.78 -24.42
N LEU A 390 18.19 5.87 -25.37
CA LEU A 390 17.11 5.01 -25.81
C LEU A 390 17.49 3.54 -25.60
N VAL A 391 16.60 2.78 -24.93
CA VAL A 391 16.58 1.32 -24.92
C VAL A 391 15.50 0.88 -25.89
N LEU A 392 15.85 0.16 -26.94
CA LEU A 392 14.88 -0.35 -27.90
C LEU A 392 14.82 -1.89 -27.81
N LEU A 393 13.64 -2.38 -27.48
CA LEU A 393 13.32 -3.79 -27.50
C LEU A 393 12.56 -4.16 -28.76
N SER A 394 12.83 -5.31 -29.32
CA SER A 394 12.10 -5.86 -30.45
C SER A 394 11.71 -7.32 -30.23
N LYS A 395 10.66 -7.74 -30.95
CA LYS A 395 10.16 -9.10 -31.00
C LYS A 395 9.47 -9.30 -32.34
N ASP A 396 9.74 -10.42 -33.01
CA ASP A 396 9.05 -10.76 -34.25
C ASP A 396 7.61 -11.22 -33.96
N SER A 397 6.63 -10.51 -34.51
CA SER A 397 5.21 -10.74 -34.24
C SER A 397 4.68 -12.08 -34.81
N THR A 398 5.37 -12.64 -35.81
CA THR A 398 5.00 -13.89 -36.49
C THR A 398 5.53 -15.15 -35.79
N ARG A 399 6.43 -14.99 -34.80
CA ARG A 399 7.04 -16.09 -34.05
C ARG A 399 6.85 -15.89 -32.57
N SER A 400 6.76 -16.96 -31.80
CA SER A 400 6.71 -16.97 -30.33
C SER A 400 8.09 -16.69 -29.73
N GLU A 401 8.83 -15.76 -30.30
CA GLU A 401 10.19 -15.42 -29.88
C GLU A 401 10.18 -14.46 -28.69
N PRO A 402 11.19 -14.50 -27.81
CA PRO A 402 11.31 -13.55 -26.69
C PRO A 402 11.66 -12.15 -27.18
N GLY A 403 11.37 -11.14 -26.36
CA GLY A 403 11.86 -9.78 -26.58
C GLY A 403 13.36 -9.69 -26.40
N GLN A 404 14.05 -9.01 -27.32
CA GLN A 404 15.50 -8.85 -27.34
C GLN A 404 15.90 -7.39 -27.43
N LEU A 405 17.10 -7.07 -26.93
CA LEU A 405 17.67 -5.70 -27.03
C LEU A 405 18.27 -5.49 -28.41
N VAL A 406 17.72 -4.54 -29.16
CA VAL A 406 18.19 -4.20 -30.51
C VAL A 406 18.96 -2.89 -30.58
N TYR A 407 18.86 -2.05 -29.51
CA TYR A 407 19.63 -0.83 -29.39
C TYR A 407 19.66 -0.32 -27.95
N PHE A 408 20.81 0.15 -27.50
CA PHE A 408 20.99 0.99 -26.32
C PHE A 408 22.11 1.98 -26.57
N GLY A 409 21.79 3.25 -26.52
CA GLY A 409 22.70 4.35 -26.82
C GLY A 409 21.98 5.70 -26.80
N PRO A 410 22.61 6.80 -27.26
CA PRO A 410 21.99 8.11 -27.31
C PRO A 410 20.69 8.09 -28.12
N ALA A 411 19.65 8.81 -27.61
CA ALA A 411 18.34 8.80 -28.27
C ALA A 411 18.35 9.63 -29.56
N TYR A 412 18.88 10.83 -29.48
CA TYR A 412 18.87 11.79 -30.60
C TYR A 412 20.28 12.39 -30.83
N PRO A 413 20.77 12.43 -32.06
CA PRO A 413 20.19 11.89 -33.31
C PRO A 413 20.54 10.40 -33.56
N ASP A 414 21.47 9.81 -32.78
CA ASP A 414 22.19 8.54 -33.02
C ASP A 414 21.26 7.34 -33.27
N ALA A 415 20.22 7.18 -32.45
CA ALA A 415 19.28 6.07 -32.64
C ALA A 415 18.56 6.15 -33.99
N ILE A 416 18.22 7.37 -34.46
CA ILE A 416 17.58 7.57 -35.77
C ILE A 416 18.56 7.21 -36.89
N GLU A 417 19.83 7.61 -36.78
CA GLU A 417 20.87 7.33 -37.77
C GLU A 417 21.20 5.83 -37.82
N PHE A 418 21.14 5.14 -36.70
CA PHE A 418 21.35 3.70 -36.64
C PHE A 418 20.28 2.90 -37.42
N PHE A 419 19.01 3.25 -37.26
CA PHE A 419 17.89 2.55 -37.92
C PHE A 419 17.56 3.07 -39.31
N GLU A 420 17.87 4.36 -39.60
CA GLU A 420 17.61 5.02 -40.88
C GLU A 420 18.80 5.90 -41.29
N PRO A 421 19.88 5.29 -41.84
CA PRO A 421 21.07 6.00 -42.25
C PRO A 421 20.80 7.12 -43.29
N ALA A 422 21.59 8.18 -43.25
CA ALA A 422 21.48 9.30 -44.20
C ALA A 422 21.68 8.77 -45.66
N GLY A 423 20.70 9.04 -46.53
CA GLY A 423 20.67 8.53 -47.91
C GLY A 423 19.49 7.60 -48.23
N THR A 424 18.78 7.10 -47.27
CA THR A 424 17.54 6.34 -47.45
C THR A 424 16.33 7.25 -47.27
N SER A 425 15.68 7.71 -48.37
CA SER A 425 14.33 8.29 -48.46
C SER A 425 13.97 9.45 -47.49
N ARG A 426 14.94 10.21 -46.95
CA ARG A 426 14.67 11.39 -46.14
C ARG A 426 14.23 12.54 -47.00
N SER A 427 12.99 13.00 -46.91
CA SER A 427 12.52 14.24 -47.50
C SER A 427 13.20 15.42 -46.80
N ALA A 428 13.80 16.32 -47.58
CA ALA A 428 14.42 17.55 -47.05
C ALA A 428 13.36 18.37 -46.29
N GLY A 429 13.58 18.61 -44.96
CA GLY A 429 12.66 19.36 -44.11
C GLY A 429 11.82 18.54 -43.14
N GLN A 430 11.88 17.20 -43.16
CA GLN A 430 11.16 16.37 -42.21
C GLN A 430 11.84 16.40 -40.82
N GLN A 431 11.10 16.74 -39.77
CA GLN A 431 11.61 16.70 -38.41
C GLN A 431 11.92 15.25 -37.99
N LEU A 432 13.14 15.03 -37.51
CA LEU A 432 13.55 13.72 -36.96
C LEU A 432 12.75 13.40 -35.69
N SER A 433 12.11 12.22 -35.67
CA SER A 433 11.23 11.77 -34.62
C SER A 433 11.43 10.27 -34.32
N ALA A 434 10.88 9.81 -33.24
CA ALA A 434 10.85 8.39 -32.85
C ALA A 434 10.21 7.48 -33.91
N ASP A 435 9.33 8.02 -34.78
CA ASP A 435 8.70 7.24 -35.86
C ASP A 435 9.72 6.74 -36.89
N HIS A 436 10.84 7.43 -37.07
CA HIS A 436 11.92 6.97 -37.95
C HIS A 436 12.60 5.72 -37.38
N VAL A 437 12.78 5.66 -36.06
CA VAL A 437 13.32 4.49 -35.36
C VAL A 437 12.37 3.30 -35.52
N LEU A 438 11.08 3.48 -35.28
CA LEU A 438 10.08 2.41 -35.35
C LEU A 438 9.87 1.92 -36.80
N ARG A 439 9.87 2.82 -37.78
CA ARG A 439 9.82 2.45 -39.22
C ARG A 439 11.10 1.72 -39.66
N GLY A 440 12.26 2.18 -39.22
CA GLY A 440 13.52 1.51 -39.47
C GLY A 440 13.53 0.10 -38.90
N LEU A 441 13.06 -0.07 -37.65
CA LEU A 441 12.97 -1.37 -36.98
C LEU A 441 12.19 -2.41 -37.80
N SER A 442 11.13 -2.01 -38.50
CA SER A 442 10.28 -2.94 -39.29
C SER A 442 10.93 -3.40 -40.61
N ARG A 443 12.10 -2.88 -41.00
CA ARG A 443 12.78 -3.23 -42.26
C ARG A 443 13.52 -4.58 -42.21
N GLN A 444 13.90 -5.04 -41.03
CA GLN A 444 14.66 -6.25 -40.82
C GLN A 444 14.08 -7.09 -39.68
N SER A 445 14.44 -8.36 -39.61
CA SER A 445 14.05 -9.23 -38.47
C SER A 445 14.77 -8.81 -37.18
N THR A 446 14.18 -9.15 -36.04
CA THR A 446 14.76 -8.88 -34.73
C THR A 446 16.16 -9.47 -34.59
N ALA A 447 16.38 -10.69 -35.09
CA ALA A 447 17.67 -11.37 -35.04
C ALA A 447 18.78 -10.63 -35.83
N GLN A 448 18.43 -10.04 -36.99
CA GLN A 448 19.37 -9.24 -37.78
C GLN A 448 19.76 -7.94 -37.07
N TRP A 449 18.77 -7.27 -36.44
CA TRP A 449 19.06 -6.06 -35.65
C TRP A 449 19.92 -6.35 -34.43
N VAL A 450 19.69 -7.45 -33.74
CA VAL A 450 20.53 -7.91 -32.60
C VAL A 450 21.96 -8.13 -33.03
N GLU A 451 22.16 -8.82 -34.15
CA GLU A 451 23.52 -9.06 -34.69
C GLU A 451 24.21 -7.77 -35.12
N GLN A 452 23.50 -6.88 -35.87
CA GLN A 452 24.03 -5.59 -36.30
C GLN A 452 24.37 -4.70 -35.07
N TYR A 453 23.51 -4.70 -34.05
CA TYR A 453 23.77 -3.97 -32.82
C TYR A 453 24.99 -4.51 -32.07
N ALA A 454 25.11 -5.82 -31.92
CA ALA A 454 26.26 -6.46 -31.25
C ALA A 454 27.62 -6.11 -31.91
N GLN A 455 27.64 -5.86 -33.21
CA GLN A 455 28.83 -5.44 -33.97
C GLN A 455 29.06 -3.92 -33.94
N SER A 456 28.08 -3.12 -33.47
CA SER A 456 28.12 -1.66 -33.51
C SER A 456 29.08 -1.04 -32.47
N GLU A 457 29.52 0.19 -32.72
CA GLU A 457 30.26 1.00 -31.75
C GLU A 457 29.42 1.32 -30.52
N HIS A 458 28.09 1.48 -30.68
CA HIS A 458 27.16 1.74 -29.58
C HIS A 458 27.17 0.57 -28.58
N TYR A 459 27.15 -0.67 -29.01
CA TYR A 459 27.23 -1.83 -28.13
C TYR A 459 28.55 -1.87 -27.35
N ARG A 460 29.67 -1.61 -28.02
CA ARG A 460 30.99 -1.56 -27.38
C ARG A 460 31.04 -0.45 -26.32
N ARG A 461 30.56 0.74 -26.64
CA ARG A 461 30.65 1.93 -25.78
C ARG A 461 29.66 1.87 -24.62
N PHE A 462 28.40 1.49 -24.89
CA PHE A 462 27.31 1.60 -23.91
C PHE A 462 27.05 0.29 -23.13
N VAL A 463 27.46 -0.87 -23.64
CA VAL A 463 27.30 -2.15 -22.94
C VAL A 463 28.65 -2.65 -22.42
N LEU A 464 29.62 -2.92 -23.31
CA LEU A 464 30.86 -3.57 -22.89
C LEU A 464 31.78 -2.68 -22.07
N GLN A 465 32.04 -1.42 -22.48
CA GLN A 465 32.92 -0.52 -21.75
C GLN A 465 32.33 -0.07 -20.42
N ARG A 466 31.00 0.16 -20.37
CA ARG A 466 30.33 0.52 -19.12
C ARG A 466 30.37 -0.62 -18.13
N ARG A 467 30.19 -1.88 -18.59
CA ARG A 467 30.27 -3.08 -17.75
C ARG A 467 31.67 -3.31 -17.17
N SER A 468 32.72 -3.08 -17.96
CA SER A 468 34.12 -3.25 -17.48
C SER A 468 34.53 -2.28 -16.39
N GLN A 469 33.83 -1.15 -16.24
CA GLN A 469 34.07 -0.13 -15.21
C GLN A 469 33.33 -0.42 -13.88
N THR A 470 32.44 -1.41 -13.85
CA THR A 470 31.70 -1.78 -12.65
C THR A 470 32.55 -2.76 -11.83
N PRO A 471 32.77 -2.52 -10.51
CA PRO A 471 33.47 -3.47 -9.64
C PRO A 471 32.79 -4.85 -9.68
N ALA A 472 33.58 -5.92 -9.59
CA ALA A 472 33.05 -7.26 -9.50
C ALA A 472 32.16 -7.40 -8.24
N PRO A 473 30.99 -8.09 -8.34
CA PRO A 473 30.12 -8.29 -7.20
C PRO A 473 30.88 -9.03 -6.10
N GLN A 474 30.93 -8.43 -4.90
CA GLN A 474 31.48 -9.10 -3.72
C GLN A 474 30.48 -10.15 -3.26
N ALA A 475 30.83 -11.42 -3.44
CA ALA A 475 30.01 -12.56 -3.05
C ALA A 475 30.09 -12.78 -1.54
N GLU A 476 29.27 -12.06 -0.76
CA GLU A 476 28.97 -12.44 0.61
C GLU A 476 27.47 -12.30 0.88
N ALA A 477 26.83 -13.43 1.19
CA ALA A 477 25.43 -13.50 1.57
C ALA A 477 25.23 -12.84 2.95
N ALA A 478 24.84 -11.57 2.96
CA ALA A 478 24.37 -10.91 4.17
C ALA A 478 22.86 -11.11 4.31
N THR A 479 22.43 -11.73 5.40
CA THR A 479 21.03 -11.80 5.79
C THR A 479 20.53 -10.37 6.09
N VAL A 480 19.77 -9.80 5.17
CA VAL A 480 19.17 -8.48 5.33
C VAL A 480 17.97 -8.58 6.26
N CYS A 481 18.15 -8.21 7.51
CA CYS A 481 17.02 -8.01 8.43
C CYS A 481 16.32 -6.68 8.10
N ARG A 482 15.13 -6.74 7.50
CA ARG A 482 14.24 -5.57 7.33
C ARG A 482 13.89 -4.99 8.70
N HIS A 483 14.33 -3.78 9.02
CA HIS A 483 13.80 -3.09 10.21
C HIS A 483 12.37 -2.64 9.92
N GLN A 484 11.49 -2.99 10.86
CA GLN A 484 10.07 -2.90 10.61
C GLN A 484 9.53 -1.70 11.42
N ILE A 485 8.90 -0.71 10.75
CA ILE A 485 8.01 0.26 11.40
C ILE A 485 7.08 -0.51 12.35
N ALA A 486 6.83 0.02 13.55
CA ALA A 486 5.95 -0.65 14.50
C ALA A 486 4.59 -0.98 13.85
N SER A 487 4.13 -2.22 13.98
CA SER A 487 2.91 -2.69 13.31
C SER A 487 1.68 -1.88 13.74
N PHE A 488 1.73 -1.30 14.94
CA PHE A 488 0.65 -0.52 15.51
C PHE A 488 0.47 0.83 14.81
N ASP A 489 1.54 1.58 14.54
CA ASP A 489 1.46 2.90 13.88
C ASP A 489 0.98 2.80 12.44
N GLN A 490 1.42 1.75 11.72
CA GLN A 490 0.88 1.44 10.40
C GLN A 490 -0.61 1.11 10.49
N GLY A 491 -1.02 0.28 11.44
CA GLY A 491 -2.42 -0.08 11.67
C GLY A 491 -3.28 1.14 11.94
N ALA A 492 -2.85 2.03 12.85
CA ALA A 492 -3.57 3.26 13.17
C ALA A 492 -3.72 4.19 11.94
N THR A 493 -2.67 4.33 11.14
CA THR A 493 -2.70 5.13 9.90
C THR A 493 -3.70 4.55 8.89
N LEU A 494 -3.70 3.22 8.71
CA LEU A 494 -4.61 2.52 7.80
C LEU A 494 -6.07 2.60 8.27
N VAL A 495 -6.32 2.50 9.59
CA VAL A 495 -7.65 2.68 10.18
C VAL A 495 -8.15 4.10 9.89
N ARG A 496 -7.35 5.14 10.18
CA ARG A 496 -7.71 6.53 9.90
C ARG A 496 -8.03 6.75 8.42
N ARG A 497 -7.19 6.20 7.52
CA ARG A 497 -7.42 6.24 6.07
C ARG A 497 -8.74 5.55 5.71
N GLY A 498 -8.95 4.32 6.20
CA GLY A 498 -10.17 3.55 5.94
C GLY A 498 -11.44 4.26 6.41
N VAL A 499 -11.43 4.82 7.61
CA VAL A 499 -12.54 5.63 8.13
C VAL A 499 -12.77 6.87 7.26
N THR A 500 -11.72 7.59 6.87
CA THR A 500 -11.84 8.77 5.99
C THR A 500 -12.48 8.40 4.65
N ILE A 501 -12.07 7.29 4.03
CA ILE A 501 -12.65 6.81 2.76
C ILE A 501 -14.14 6.47 2.95
N LYS A 502 -14.51 5.72 4.00
CA LYS A 502 -15.91 5.35 4.27
C LYS A 502 -16.80 6.57 4.55
N LEU A 503 -16.30 7.54 5.31
CA LEU A 503 -17.05 8.79 5.58
C LEU A 503 -17.25 9.64 4.33
N ARG A 504 -16.34 9.61 3.36
CA ARG A 504 -16.46 10.35 2.10
C ARG A 504 -17.29 9.61 1.05
N ASP A 505 -17.34 8.30 1.09
CA ASP A 505 -18.24 7.49 0.29
C ASP A 505 -19.60 7.36 0.99
N THR A 506 -20.26 8.51 1.18
CA THR A 506 -21.47 8.65 1.98
C THR A 506 -22.61 7.77 1.45
N TRP A 507 -22.79 7.70 0.13
CA TRP A 507 -23.88 6.95 -0.46
C TRP A 507 -23.77 5.43 -0.21
N ASN A 508 -22.60 4.85 -0.44
CA ASN A 508 -22.38 3.43 -0.15
C ASN A 508 -22.45 3.15 1.36
N THR A 509 -21.93 4.05 2.20
CA THR A 509 -21.98 3.89 3.65
C THR A 509 -23.42 3.96 4.19
N ILE A 510 -24.24 4.87 3.69
CA ILE A 510 -25.68 4.94 4.03
C ILE A 510 -26.39 3.67 3.57
N LEU A 511 -26.14 3.21 2.35
CA LEU A 511 -26.75 1.98 1.83
C LEU A 511 -26.38 0.75 2.68
N LEU A 512 -25.10 0.64 3.12
CA LEU A 512 -24.68 -0.44 4.00
C LEU A 512 -25.39 -0.37 5.36
N LEU A 513 -25.46 0.81 5.97
CA LEU A 513 -26.12 0.98 7.27
C LEU A 513 -27.62 0.79 7.20
N ALA A 514 -28.27 1.13 6.07
CA ALA A 514 -29.71 0.98 5.86
C ALA A 514 -30.17 -0.49 5.82
N GLN A 515 -29.29 -1.44 5.55
CA GLN A 515 -29.62 -2.86 5.56
C GLN A 515 -30.14 -3.32 6.94
N ALA A 516 -29.52 -2.84 8.02
CA ALA A 516 -29.86 -3.26 9.37
C ALA A 516 -31.29 -2.86 9.80
N PRO A 517 -31.73 -1.61 9.68
CA PRO A 517 -33.12 -1.25 10.03
C PRO A 517 -34.15 -1.89 9.10
N ILE A 518 -33.86 -2.03 7.79
CA ILE A 518 -34.78 -2.67 6.85
C ILE A 518 -35.02 -4.14 7.24
N ILE A 519 -33.95 -4.90 7.47
CA ILE A 519 -34.05 -6.32 7.84
C ILE A 519 -34.65 -6.46 9.23
N GLY A 520 -34.25 -5.62 10.20
CA GLY A 520 -34.81 -5.62 11.56
C GLY A 520 -36.33 -5.37 11.58
N LEU A 521 -36.81 -4.40 10.78
CA LEU A 521 -38.23 -4.11 10.66
C LEU A 521 -38.99 -5.26 10.00
N LEU A 522 -38.42 -5.90 8.96
CA LEU A 522 -39.04 -7.08 8.34
C LEU A 522 -39.18 -8.23 9.32
N ILE A 523 -38.12 -8.53 10.10
CA ILE A 523 -38.19 -9.58 11.12
C ILE A 523 -39.24 -9.22 12.18
N ALA A 524 -39.26 -7.98 12.68
CA ALA A 524 -40.23 -7.52 13.65
C ALA A 524 -41.67 -7.56 13.14
N MET A 525 -41.89 -7.19 11.87
CA MET A 525 -43.21 -7.19 11.24
C MET A 525 -43.74 -8.63 11.04
N VAL A 526 -42.88 -9.56 10.61
CA VAL A 526 -43.33 -10.95 10.31
C VAL A 526 -43.54 -11.74 11.60
N PHE A 527 -42.64 -11.62 12.57
CA PHE A 527 -42.63 -12.48 13.77
C PHE A 527 -43.17 -11.80 15.03
N GLY A 528 -43.23 -10.47 15.09
CA GLY A 528 -43.48 -9.73 16.32
C GLY A 528 -44.82 -9.99 16.96
N SER A 529 -45.90 -10.19 16.20
CA SER A 529 -47.22 -10.51 16.75
C SER A 529 -47.24 -11.85 17.47
N LYS A 530 -46.60 -12.89 16.92
CA LYS A 530 -46.62 -14.24 17.44
C LYS A 530 -45.66 -14.44 18.63
N THR A 531 -44.48 -13.84 18.56
CA THR A 531 -43.43 -13.98 19.60
C THR A 531 -43.74 -13.19 20.88
N ARG A 532 -44.62 -12.17 20.80
CA ARG A 532 -45.08 -11.35 21.94
C ARG A 532 -46.30 -11.95 22.64
N THR A 533 -46.95 -12.96 22.02
CA THR A 533 -48.13 -13.58 22.60
C THR A 533 -47.77 -14.23 23.94
N MET A 534 -48.65 -14.10 24.95
CA MET A 534 -48.44 -14.77 26.22
C MET A 534 -48.37 -16.30 26.07
N VAL A 535 -47.35 -16.89 26.66
CA VAL A 535 -47.10 -18.34 26.59
C VAL A 535 -48.03 -19.08 27.52
N HIS A 536 -48.79 -19.99 26.98
CA HIS A 536 -49.61 -20.96 27.72
C HIS A 536 -49.58 -22.33 27.02
N SER A 537 -50.06 -23.38 27.68
CA SER A 537 -49.90 -24.75 27.14
C SER A 537 -50.36 -24.93 25.71
N GLY A 538 -51.46 -24.24 25.30
CA GLY A 538 -52.00 -24.37 23.98
C GLY A 538 -51.21 -23.70 22.87
N ASN A 539 -50.27 -22.75 23.14
CA ASN A 539 -49.51 -22.01 22.12
C ASN A 539 -47.98 -22.04 22.29
N TRP A 540 -47.48 -22.75 23.28
CA TRP A 540 -46.05 -22.80 23.62
C TRP A 540 -45.20 -23.19 22.39
N LEU A 541 -45.59 -24.25 21.68
CA LEU A 541 -44.83 -24.73 20.51
C LEU A 541 -44.77 -23.73 19.38
N GLU A 542 -45.88 -23.00 19.11
CA GLU A 542 -45.91 -21.94 18.08
C GLU A 542 -44.99 -20.79 18.46
N VAL A 543 -45.11 -20.28 19.69
CA VAL A 543 -44.26 -19.18 20.18
C VAL A 543 -42.79 -19.56 20.16
N ALA A 544 -42.45 -20.79 20.60
CA ALA A 544 -41.06 -21.28 20.59
C ALA A 544 -40.48 -21.40 19.20
N THR A 545 -41.29 -21.91 18.23
CA THR A 545 -40.88 -22.07 16.83
C THR A 545 -40.68 -20.70 16.15
N GLU A 546 -41.62 -19.77 16.31
CA GLU A 546 -41.54 -18.44 15.70
C GLU A 546 -40.41 -17.59 16.31
N THR A 547 -40.19 -17.72 17.62
CA THR A 547 -39.04 -17.07 18.28
C THR A 547 -37.71 -17.64 17.75
N SER A 548 -37.60 -18.94 17.57
CA SER A 548 -36.41 -19.59 17.02
C SER A 548 -36.11 -19.13 15.60
N LYS A 549 -37.15 -18.98 14.76
CA LYS A 549 -37.01 -18.45 13.39
C LYS A 549 -36.50 -16.98 13.40
N ALA A 550 -37.06 -16.14 14.27
CA ALA A 550 -36.64 -14.75 14.40
C ALA A 550 -35.17 -14.65 14.86
N ILE A 551 -34.77 -15.45 15.82
CA ILE A 551 -33.39 -15.51 16.33
C ILE A 551 -32.42 -15.98 15.24
N PHE A 552 -32.78 -17.06 14.52
CA PHE A 552 -31.95 -17.56 13.42
C PHE A 552 -31.73 -16.52 12.33
N LEU A 553 -32.80 -15.85 11.88
CA LEU A 553 -32.70 -14.80 10.87
C LEU A 553 -31.88 -13.60 11.37
N THR A 554 -31.96 -13.28 12.66
CA THR A 554 -31.16 -12.22 13.26
C THR A 554 -29.66 -12.59 13.25
N ALA A 555 -29.31 -13.83 13.62
CA ALA A 555 -27.94 -14.36 13.56
C ALA A 555 -27.41 -14.40 12.11
N LEU A 556 -28.23 -14.88 11.17
CA LEU A 556 -27.87 -14.94 9.77
C LEU A 556 -27.68 -13.55 9.17
N SER A 557 -28.48 -12.56 9.57
CA SER A 557 -28.35 -11.17 9.13
C SER A 557 -27.04 -10.55 9.61
N ALA A 558 -26.64 -10.79 10.85
CA ALA A 558 -25.36 -10.33 11.37
C ALA A 558 -24.18 -10.93 10.58
N LEU A 559 -24.26 -12.22 10.23
CA LEU A 559 -23.26 -12.88 9.40
C LEU A 559 -23.23 -12.29 7.97
N TRP A 560 -24.41 -12.03 7.38
CA TRP A 560 -24.56 -11.39 6.10
C TRP A 560 -23.91 -10.02 6.06
N PHE A 561 -24.12 -9.17 7.07
CA PHE A 561 -23.49 -7.85 7.14
C PHE A 561 -21.96 -7.96 7.05
N GLY A 562 -21.38 -8.86 7.84
CA GLY A 562 -19.94 -9.08 7.80
C GLY A 562 -19.44 -9.48 6.42
N CYS A 563 -20.07 -10.49 5.80
CA CYS A 563 -19.69 -11.00 4.48
C CYS A 563 -19.87 -9.94 3.38
N SER A 564 -21.02 -9.26 3.35
CA SER A 564 -21.34 -8.25 2.34
C SER A 564 -20.44 -7.03 2.41
N ASN A 565 -20.13 -6.55 3.63
CA ASN A 565 -19.27 -5.39 3.84
C ASN A 565 -17.81 -5.63 3.41
N SER A 566 -17.34 -6.88 3.48
CA SER A 566 -15.92 -7.21 3.32
C SER A 566 -15.56 -7.90 2.00
N ALA A 567 -16.53 -8.42 1.24
CA ALA A 567 -16.29 -9.22 0.05
C ALA A 567 -15.49 -8.52 -1.06
N ARG A 568 -15.54 -7.18 -1.15
CA ARG A 568 -14.83 -6.39 -2.16
C ARG A 568 -13.58 -5.67 -1.64
N GLU A 569 -13.33 -5.70 -0.33
CA GLU A 569 -12.34 -4.83 0.31
C GLU A 569 -10.90 -5.08 -0.14
N ILE A 570 -10.49 -6.35 -0.28
CA ILE A 570 -9.11 -6.68 -0.68
C ILE A 570 -8.98 -6.66 -2.21
N VAL A 571 -9.90 -7.30 -2.92
CA VAL A 571 -9.85 -7.38 -4.38
C VAL A 571 -9.98 -6.00 -5.04
N GLY A 572 -10.79 -5.10 -4.47
CA GLY A 572 -11.01 -3.75 -4.99
C GLY A 572 -9.80 -2.83 -4.83
N GLU A 573 -8.96 -3.05 -3.84
CA GLU A 573 -7.72 -2.26 -3.63
C GLU A 573 -6.44 -3.12 -3.81
N TRP A 574 -6.53 -4.24 -4.55
CA TRP A 574 -5.41 -5.16 -4.74
C TRP A 574 -4.15 -4.48 -5.29
N ALA A 575 -4.31 -3.58 -6.27
CA ALA A 575 -3.19 -2.84 -6.86
C ALA A 575 -2.51 -1.92 -5.83
N ILE A 576 -3.31 -1.22 -4.99
CA ILE A 576 -2.81 -0.33 -3.92
C ILE A 576 -2.09 -1.15 -2.85
N TYR A 577 -2.72 -2.27 -2.39
CA TYR A 577 -2.10 -3.19 -1.44
C TYR A 577 -0.74 -3.67 -1.93
N ARG A 578 -0.66 -4.13 -3.18
CA ARG A 578 0.57 -4.62 -3.80
C ARG A 578 1.67 -3.56 -3.81
N ARG A 579 1.34 -2.33 -4.20
CA ARG A 579 2.29 -1.21 -4.19
C ARG A 579 2.79 -0.88 -2.79
N GLU A 580 1.89 -0.81 -1.81
CA GLU A 580 2.25 -0.51 -0.42
C GLU A 580 3.03 -1.67 0.23
N ARG A 581 2.75 -2.92 -0.16
CA ARG A 581 3.44 -4.11 0.32
C ARG A 581 4.91 -4.15 -0.09
N MET A 582 5.24 -3.66 -1.29
CA MET A 582 6.62 -3.55 -1.76
C MET A 582 7.46 -2.60 -0.88
N VAL A 583 6.83 -1.57 -0.31
CA VAL A 583 7.56 -0.54 0.42
C VAL A 583 7.73 -0.85 1.91
N ASN A 584 6.88 -1.59 2.58
CA ASN A 584 7.00 -2.03 3.98
C ASN A 584 5.67 -2.34 4.67
N LEU A 585 4.54 -2.41 3.96
CA LEU A 585 3.26 -2.71 4.58
C LEU A 585 3.28 -4.10 5.25
N LYS A 586 2.91 -4.17 6.53
CA LYS A 586 2.78 -5.44 7.25
C LYS A 586 1.39 -6.02 7.08
N ILE A 587 1.31 -7.33 6.78
CA ILE A 587 0.03 -8.04 6.67
C ILE A 587 -0.81 -7.92 7.95
N PRO A 588 -0.27 -8.08 9.18
CA PRO A 588 -1.07 -7.92 10.40
C PRO A 588 -1.65 -6.50 10.57
N ALA A 589 -0.88 -5.46 10.24
CA ALA A 589 -1.37 -4.07 10.29
C ALA A 589 -2.50 -3.82 9.27
N TYR A 590 -2.33 -4.35 8.06
CA TYR A 590 -3.33 -4.27 7.01
C TYR A 590 -4.63 -4.99 7.39
N LEU A 591 -4.56 -6.27 7.77
CA LEU A 591 -5.73 -7.04 8.18
C LEU A 591 -6.38 -6.46 9.43
N GLY A 592 -5.59 -6.10 10.45
CA GLY A 592 -6.10 -5.45 11.66
C GLY A 592 -6.88 -4.18 11.36
N SER A 593 -6.40 -3.35 10.41
CA SER A 593 -7.13 -2.15 9.99
C SER A 593 -8.46 -2.49 9.31
N LYS A 594 -8.51 -3.52 8.46
CA LYS A 594 -9.75 -3.98 7.81
C LYS A 594 -10.77 -4.49 8.84
N PHE A 595 -10.34 -5.37 9.76
CA PHE A 595 -11.22 -5.85 10.83
C PHE A 595 -11.74 -4.72 11.71
N THR A 596 -10.90 -3.72 12.04
CA THR A 596 -11.30 -2.58 12.88
C THR A 596 -12.34 -1.71 12.18
N VAL A 597 -12.11 -1.31 10.93
CA VAL A 597 -13.03 -0.43 10.18
C VAL A 597 -14.35 -1.14 9.87
N LEU A 598 -14.30 -2.36 9.35
CA LEU A 598 -15.48 -3.13 8.99
C LEU A 598 -16.23 -3.59 10.24
N GLY A 599 -15.50 -4.00 11.28
CA GLY A 599 -16.07 -4.36 12.58
C GLY A 599 -16.82 -3.20 13.21
N GLY A 600 -16.31 -1.98 13.10
CA GLY A 600 -17.00 -0.77 13.55
C GLY A 600 -18.35 -0.53 12.84
N ILE A 601 -18.39 -0.78 11.52
CA ILE A 601 -19.65 -0.71 10.75
C ILE A 601 -20.61 -1.81 11.19
N CYS A 602 -20.13 -3.06 11.31
CA CYS A 602 -20.92 -4.20 11.74
C CYS A 602 -21.47 -4.02 13.16
N LEU A 603 -20.69 -3.41 14.06
CA LEU A 603 -21.13 -3.10 15.42
C LEU A 603 -22.35 -2.18 15.40
N ILE A 604 -22.33 -1.11 14.60
CA ILE A 604 -23.46 -0.19 14.42
C ILE A 604 -24.65 -0.94 13.81
N GLN A 605 -24.44 -1.77 12.79
CA GLN A 605 -25.49 -2.56 12.15
C GLN A 605 -26.13 -3.55 13.12
N CYS A 606 -25.33 -4.28 13.93
CA CYS A 606 -25.83 -5.22 14.94
C CYS A 606 -26.60 -4.48 16.06
N LEU A 607 -26.15 -3.27 16.45
CA LEU A 607 -26.84 -2.44 17.43
C LEU A 607 -28.26 -2.07 16.95
N ILE A 608 -28.36 -1.59 15.72
CA ILE A 608 -29.64 -1.19 15.10
C ILE A 608 -30.53 -2.42 14.90
N LEU A 609 -29.98 -3.51 14.34
CA LEU A 609 -30.73 -4.74 14.09
C LEU A 609 -31.33 -5.30 15.39
N LEU A 610 -30.48 -5.50 16.41
CA LEU A 610 -30.93 -6.07 17.68
C LEU A 610 -31.92 -5.14 18.41
N GLY A 611 -31.67 -3.83 18.39
CA GLY A 611 -32.59 -2.85 18.98
C GLY A 611 -34.00 -2.95 18.40
N ILE A 612 -34.12 -3.05 17.07
CA ILE A 612 -35.41 -3.18 16.40
C ILE A 612 -36.04 -4.57 16.62
N VAL A 613 -35.26 -5.63 16.46
CA VAL A 613 -35.76 -6.99 16.64
C VAL A 613 -36.20 -7.23 18.09
N HIS A 614 -35.37 -6.88 19.06
CA HIS A 614 -35.69 -7.04 20.49
C HIS A 614 -36.98 -6.27 20.88
N ALA A 615 -37.05 -5.00 20.43
CA ALA A 615 -38.28 -4.20 20.65
C ALA A 615 -39.48 -4.73 19.86
N GLY A 616 -39.30 -5.28 18.65
CA GLY A 616 -40.37 -5.77 17.79
C GLY A 616 -40.89 -7.15 18.20
N THR A 617 -40.04 -8.07 18.58
CA THR A 617 -40.37 -9.47 18.87
C THR A 617 -40.53 -9.80 20.36
N GLY A 618 -40.17 -8.87 21.27
CA GLY A 618 -40.31 -9.07 22.72
C GLY A 618 -39.39 -10.18 23.26
N LEU A 619 -38.14 -10.27 22.75
CA LEU A 619 -37.13 -11.16 23.30
C LEU A 619 -36.85 -10.82 24.77
N GLN A 620 -36.60 -11.83 25.59
CA GLN A 620 -36.43 -11.69 27.05
C GLN A 620 -35.00 -11.82 27.54
N SER A 621 -34.13 -12.38 26.67
CA SER A 621 -32.72 -12.60 27.02
C SER A 621 -31.95 -11.28 27.20
N ASN A 622 -30.82 -11.38 27.93
CA ASN A 622 -29.94 -10.25 28.19
C ASN A 622 -29.45 -9.62 26.89
N TRP A 623 -29.82 -8.35 26.69
CA TRP A 623 -29.53 -7.61 25.48
C TRP A 623 -28.02 -7.52 25.16
N PHE A 624 -27.18 -7.27 26.19
CA PHE A 624 -25.72 -7.17 25.98
C PHE A 624 -25.09 -8.51 25.62
N ALA A 625 -25.59 -9.62 26.16
CA ALA A 625 -25.12 -10.96 25.81
C ALA A 625 -25.46 -11.29 24.36
N MET A 626 -26.71 -11.07 23.93
CA MET A 626 -27.12 -11.24 22.53
C MET A 626 -26.32 -10.34 21.58
N PHE A 627 -26.16 -9.07 21.95
CA PHE A 627 -25.35 -8.12 21.16
C PHE A 627 -23.93 -8.62 20.96
N SER A 628 -23.27 -9.13 22.00
CA SER A 628 -21.91 -9.65 21.93
C SER A 628 -21.79 -10.84 20.96
N VAL A 629 -22.76 -11.76 21.01
CA VAL A 629 -22.81 -12.90 20.07
C VAL A 629 -22.99 -12.43 18.63
N LEU A 630 -23.88 -11.49 18.38
CA LEU A 630 -24.11 -10.94 17.04
C LEU A 630 -22.88 -10.22 16.50
N VAL A 631 -22.17 -9.45 17.33
CA VAL A 631 -20.92 -8.80 16.95
C VAL A 631 -19.84 -9.83 16.58
N ILE A 632 -19.63 -10.86 17.41
CA ILE A 632 -18.67 -11.94 17.09
C ILE A 632 -19.08 -12.64 15.79
N THR A 633 -20.36 -12.95 15.62
CA THR A 633 -20.89 -13.59 14.41
C THR A 633 -20.64 -12.72 13.17
N SER A 634 -20.87 -11.42 13.27
CA SER A 634 -20.62 -10.48 12.16
C SER A 634 -19.13 -10.37 11.82
N LEU A 635 -18.24 -10.41 12.83
CA LEU A 635 -16.79 -10.45 12.60
C LEU A 635 -16.32 -11.74 11.92
N VAL A 636 -16.94 -12.89 12.25
CA VAL A 636 -16.71 -14.13 11.48
C VAL A 636 -17.15 -13.94 10.03
N GLY A 637 -18.30 -13.29 9.80
CA GLY A 637 -18.74 -12.89 8.47
C GLY A 637 -17.72 -12.01 7.76
N VAL A 638 -17.14 -11.01 8.44
CA VAL A 638 -16.04 -10.19 7.89
C VAL A 638 -14.86 -11.08 7.47
N GLY A 639 -14.45 -12.04 8.32
CA GLY A 639 -13.36 -12.97 8.00
C GLY A 639 -13.63 -13.80 6.74
N ILE A 640 -14.86 -14.30 6.59
CA ILE A 640 -15.29 -15.06 5.40
C ILE A 640 -15.27 -14.18 4.15
N GLY A 641 -15.84 -12.98 4.22
CA GLY A 641 -15.87 -12.07 3.08
C GLY A 641 -14.46 -11.59 2.68
N LEU A 642 -13.55 -11.34 3.64
CA LEU A 642 -12.14 -11.06 3.35
C LEU A 642 -11.45 -12.25 2.69
N LEU A 643 -11.76 -13.50 3.11
CA LEU A 643 -11.24 -14.71 2.48
C LEU A 643 -11.69 -14.81 1.02
N VAL A 644 -13.00 -14.63 0.77
CA VAL A 644 -13.55 -14.59 -0.60
C VAL A 644 -12.86 -13.49 -1.42
N SER A 645 -12.74 -12.28 -0.85
CA SER A 645 -12.07 -11.14 -1.49
C SER A 645 -10.60 -11.41 -1.83
N THR A 646 -9.90 -12.19 -1.01
CA THR A 646 -8.49 -12.53 -1.23
C THR A 646 -8.31 -13.57 -2.34
N VAL A 647 -9.27 -14.49 -2.49
CA VAL A 647 -9.22 -15.56 -3.51
C VAL A 647 -9.75 -15.07 -4.86
N ALA A 648 -10.75 -14.21 -4.86
CA ALA A 648 -11.37 -13.67 -6.06
C ALA A 648 -10.38 -12.88 -6.93
N ARG A 649 -10.56 -12.95 -8.25
CA ARG A 649 -9.75 -12.19 -9.22
C ARG A 649 -10.33 -10.81 -9.52
N THR A 650 -11.65 -10.68 -9.46
CA THR A 650 -12.38 -9.42 -9.68
C THR A 650 -13.45 -9.20 -8.62
N SER A 651 -13.87 -7.94 -8.44
CA SER A 651 -14.93 -7.58 -7.48
C SER A 651 -16.28 -8.24 -7.81
N GLU A 652 -16.58 -8.45 -9.09
CA GLU A 652 -17.80 -9.10 -9.55
C GLU A 652 -17.82 -10.57 -9.13
N VAL A 653 -16.71 -11.30 -9.30
CA VAL A 653 -16.57 -12.69 -8.87
C VAL A 653 -16.72 -12.79 -7.35
N ALA A 654 -16.15 -11.88 -6.60
CA ALA A 654 -16.26 -11.86 -5.14
C ALA A 654 -17.72 -11.74 -4.68
N ILE A 655 -18.50 -10.86 -5.32
CA ILE A 655 -19.94 -10.70 -5.02
C ILE A 655 -20.72 -11.94 -5.43
N ALA A 656 -20.46 -12.52 -6.61
CA ALA A 656 -21.14 -13.71 -7.11
C ALA A 656 -20.90 -14.95 -6.22
N CYS A 657 -19.80 -15.00 -5.48
CA CYS A 657 -19.52 -16.07 -4.52
C CYS A 657 -20.30 -15.95 -3.21
N LEU A 658 -20.86 -14.78 -2.85
CA LEU A 658 -21.57 -14.60 -1.58
C LEU A 658 -22.78 -15.54 -1.41
N PRO A 659 -23.72 -15.64 -2.38
CA PRO A 659 -24.82 -16.59 -2.27
C PRO A 659 -24.35 -18.04 -2.13
N LEU A 660 -23.29 -18.44 -2.83
CA LEU A 660 -22.73 -19.78 -2.77
C LEU A 660 -22.18 -20.12 -1.37
N VAL A 661 -21.62 -19.13 -0.67
CA VAL A 661 -21.12 -19.29 0.71
C VAL A 661 -22.26 -19.27 1.74
N LEU A 662 -23.28 -18.43 1.53
CA LEU A 662 -24.35 -18.23 2.50
C LEU A 662 -25.45 -19.33 2.42
N LEU A 663 -25.72 -19.90 1.26
CA LEU A 663 -26.71 -20.95 1.11
C LEU A 663 -26.44 -22.18 1.99
N PRO A 664 -25.22 -22.73 2.07
CA PRO A 664 -24.90 -23.79 3.03
C PRO A 664 -25.14 -23.39 4.49
N MET A 665 -24.92 -22.12 4.84
CA MET A 665 -25.12 -21.61 6.21
C MET A 665 -26.60 -21.55 6.60
N VAL A 666 -27.50 -21.33 5.62
CA VAL A 666 -28.94 -21.40 5.83
C VAL A 666 -29.37 -22.88 5.99
N ILE A 667 -28.93 -23.74 5.07
CA ILE A 667 -29.36 -25.15 5.05
C ILE A 667 -28.85 -25.94 6.27
N LEU A 668 -27.58 -25.75 6.61
CA LEU A 668 -26.89 -26.49 7.69
C LEU A 668 -26.92 -25.74 9.03
N GLY A 669 -27.58 -24.59 9.11
CA GLY A 669 -27.67 -23.77 10.32
C GLY A 669 -28.56 -24.32 11.42
N GLY A 670 -29.36 -25.34 11.14
CA GLY A 670 -30.16 -26.07 12.11
C GLY A 670 -31.62 -25.64 12.20
N ILE A 671 -32.05 -24.57 11.50
CA ILE A 671 -33.46 -24.13 11.53
C ILE A 671 -34.34 -24.95 10.56
N LEU A 672 -33.85 -25.33 9.38
CA LEU A 672 -34.58 -26.11 8.40
C LEU A 672 -34.68 -27.56 8.81
N GLN A 673 -33.59 -28.13 9.32
CA GLN A 673 -33.57 -29.49 9.90
C GLN A 673 -32.73 -29.45 11.15
N PRO A 674 -33.27 -29.84 12.30
CA PRO A 674 -32.51 -29.91 13.54
C PRO A 674 -31.31 -30.86 13.42
N ARG A 675 -30.19 -30.52 14.04
CA ARG A 675 -28.93 -31.27 13.89
C ARG A 675 -29.07 -32.76 14.24
N HIS A 676 -29.84 -33.10 15.25
CA HIS A 676 -30.01 -34.50 15.67
C HIS A 676 -30.68 -35.38 14.62
N GLU A 677 -31.48 -34.79 13.73
CA GLU A 677 -32.14 -35.47 12.60
C GLU A 677 -31.28 -35.53 11.33
N MET A 678 -30.20 -34.73 11.24
CA MET A 678 -29.30 -34.73 10.08
C MET A 678 -28.56 -36.07 9.95
N ASN A 679 -28.21 -36.43 8.69
CA ASN A 679 -27.29 -37.54 8.46
C ASN A 679 -25.87 -37.19 8.92
N TRP A 680 -25.00 -38.21 9.06
CA TRP A 680 -23.64 -38.01 9.58
C TRP A 680 -22.81 -36.95 8.83
N ALA A 681 -22.92 -36.90 7.49
CA ALA A 681 -22.19 -35.94 6.67
C ALA A 681 -22.68 -34.49 6.90
N ALA A 682 -24.00 -34.29 6.99
CA ALA A 682 -24.60 -33.01 7.30
C ALA A 682 -24.27 -32.54 8.73
N LYS A 683 -24.25 -33.49 9.70
CA LYS A 683 -23.84 -33.24 11.10
C LYS A 683 -22.40 -32.70 11.16
N TRP A 684 -21.48 -33.35 10.45
CA TRP A 684 -20.08 -32.89 10.39
C TRP A 684 -19.96 -31.52 9.67
N SER A 685 -20.62 -31.34 8.52
CA SER A 685 -20.60 -30.09 7.79
C SER A 685 -21.21 -28.93 8.58
N SER A 686 -22.25 -29.15 9.38
CA SER A 686 -22.88 -28.14 10.23
C SER A 686 -21.93 -27.60 11.33
N GLN A 687 -20.93 -28.39 11.76
CA GLN A 687 -19.92 -27.92 12.71
C GLN A 687 -19.06 -26.79 12.14
N LEU A 688 -18.87 -26.76 10.83
CA LEU A 688 -18.12 -25.72 10.13
C LEU A 688 -18.95 -24.47 9.84
N MET A 689 -20.26 -24.46 10.13
CA MET A 689 -21.15 -23.36 9.84
C MET A 689 -21.27 -22.38 11.00
N PRO A 690 -20.81 -21.13 10.86
CA PRO A 690 -20.93 -20.11 11.91
C PRO A 690 -22.39 -19.84 12.31
N SER A 691 -23.30 -19.91 11.34
CA SER A 691 -24.74 -19.68 11.55
C SER A 691 -25.34 -20.63 12.59
N ARG A 692 -24.90 -21.89 12.61
CA ARG A 692 -25.33 -22.89 13.61
C ARG A 692 -24.89 -22.48 15.01
N TRP A 693 -23.65 -22.12 15.22
CA TRP A 693 -23.11 -21.77 16.52
C TRP A 693 -23.70 -20.46 17.06
N ALA A 694 -23.91 -19.48 16.18
CA ALA A 694 -24.61 -18.24 16.53
C ALA A 694 -26.06 -18.51 16.93
N PHE A 695 -26.78 -19.32 16.16
CA PHE A 695 -28.17 -19.71 16.40
C PHE A 695 -28.32 -20.46 17.74
N GLU A 696 -27.51 -21.50 17.97
CA GLU A 696 -27.52 -22.27 19.22
C GLU A 696 -27.22 -21.36 20.43
N SER A 697 -26.20 -20.51 20.37
CA SER A 697 -25.86 -19.57 21.43
C SER A 697 -27.01 -18.62 21.79
N LEU A 698 -27.61 -17.97 20.80
CA LEU A 698 -28.70 -17.01 21.02
C LEU A 698 -29.98 -17.68 21.48
N LEU A 699 -30.29 -18.86 20.94
CA LEU A 699 -31.50 -19.60 21.31
C LEU A 699 -31.41 -20.16 22.74
N VAL A 700 -30.23 -20.65 23.16
CA VAL A 700 -29.99 -21.08 24.53
C VAL A 700 -30.12 -19.91 25.51
N MET A 701 -29.60 -18.72 25.16
CA MET A 701 -29.78 -17.53 26.00
C MET A 701 -31.25 -17.17 26.18
N GLU A 702 -32.03 -17.21 25.10
CA GLU A 702 -33.47 -16.92 25.19
C GLU A 702 -34.24 -17.99 25.95
N ALA A 703 -33.88 -19.25 25.78
CA ALA A 703 -34.49 -20.37 26.52
C ALA A 703 -34.31 -20.29 28.00
N ASN A 704 -33.16 -19.79 28.48
CA ASN A 704 -32.86 -19.64 29.89
C ASN A 704 -33.72 -18.58 30.62
N GLU A 705 -34.24 -17.61 29.89
CA GLU A 705 -35.05 -16.48 30.42
C GLU A 705 -36.59 -16.72 30.27
N ARG A 706 -36.97 -17.73 29.47
CA ARG A 706 -38.39 -18.05 29.23
C ARG A 706 -38.83 -19.25 30.04
N ALA A 707 -40.13 -19.32 30.31
CA ALA A 707 -40.73 -20.46 31.01
C ALA A 707 -40.55 -21.74 30.19
N ALA A 708 -40.18 -22.82 30.90
CA ALA A 708 -40.11 -24.17 30.35
C ALA A 708 -41.49 -24.63 29.84
N ALA A 709 -41.49 -25.68 29.02
CA ALA A 709 -42.71 -26.25 28.50
C ALA A 709 -43.63 -26.68 29.64
N PRO A 710 -44.93 -26.37 29.58
CA PRO A 710 -45.91 -26.93 30.50
C PRO A 710 -45.89 -28.49 30.47
N ALA A 711 -46.22 -29.15 31.56
CA ALA A 711 -46.12 -30.61 31.71
C ALA A 711 -47.02 -31.41 30.74
N ASP A 712 -48.03 -30.74 30.18
CA ASP A 712 -48.96 -31.27 29.16
C ASP A 712 -48.45 -31.17 27.74
N VAL A 713 -47.34 -30.44 27.50
CA VAL A 713 -46.76 -30.30 26.16
C VAL A 713 -45.76 -31.42 25.90
N THR A 714 -46.16 -32.43 25.12
CA THR A 714 -45.25 -33.44 24.58
C THR A 714 -44.52 -32.90 23.36
N LEU A 715 -43.16 -32.80 23.44
CA LEU A 715 -42.36 -32.46 22.26
C LEU A 715 -42.58 -33.55 21.17
N PRO A 716 -42.89 -33.14 19.94
CA PRO A 716 -42.88 -34.11 18.86
C PRO A 716 -41.47 -34.69 18.74
N ARG A 717 -41.31 -35.99 18.73
CA ARG A 717 -40.02 -36.68 18.52
C ARG A 717 -39.39 -36.39 17.17
N THR A 718 -40.14 -35.75 16.30
CA THR A 718 -39.70 -35.18 15.02
C THR A 718 -40.16 -33.71 14.98
N ALA A 719 -39.23 -32.73 14.88
CA ALA A 719 -39.59 -31.37 14.63
C ALA A 719 -40.41 -31.25 13.34
N PRO A 720 -41.36 -30.26 13.26
CA PRO A 720 -42.10 -30.05 12.03
C PRO A 720 -41.12 -29.82 10.89
N ARG A 721 -41.06 -30.72 9.94
CA ARG A 721 -40.18 -30.66 8.79
C ARG A 721 -40.57 -29.43 7.95
N LEU A 722 -39.83 -28.34 8.08
CA LEU A 722 -39.79 -27.29 7.07
C LEU A 722 -39.00 -27.89 5.87
N THR A 723 -39.72 -28.61 4.98
CA THR A 723 -39.11 -29.04 3.72
C THR A 723 -38.94 -27.85 2.79
N LEU A 724 -37.92 -27.89 1.96
CA LEU A 724 -37.71 -26.86 0.94
C LEU A 724 -38.96 -26.71 0.05
N ASP A 725 -39.67 -27.84 -0.16
CA ASP A 725 -40.97 -27.91 -0.90
C ASP A 725 -42.08 -27.15 -0.16
N SER A 726 -42.15 -27.23 1.17
CA SER A 726 -43.14 -26.48 1.94
C SER A 726 -42.82 -24.97 1.98
N LEU A 727 -41.55 -24.60 1.96
CA LEU A 727 -41.14 -23.20 1.82
C LEU A 727 -41.41 -22.66 0.38
N LEU A 728 -41.11 -23.45 -0.65
CA LEU A 728 -41.42 -23.10 -2.05
C LEU A 728 -42.90 -23.07 -2.30
N GLU A 729 -43.69 -24.00 -1.72
CA GLU A 729 -45.12 -24.03 -1.82
C GLU A 729 -45.78 -22.86 -1.06
N GLN A 730 -45.27 -22.48 0.11
CA GLN A 730 -45.68 -21.26 0.83
C GLN A 730 -45.31 -19.97 0.08
N LEU A 731 -44.18 -19.93 -0.58
CA LEU A 731 -43.76 -18.80 -1.43
C LEU A 731 -44.59 -18.75 -2.73
N SER A 732 -44.90 -19.89 -3.32
CA SER A 732 -45.66 -19.96 -4.60
C SER A 732 -47.16 -19.80 -4.42
N SER A 733 -47.72 -20.19 -3.30
CA SER A 733 -49.15 -20.15 -3.03
C SER A 733 -49.67 -18.83 -2.45
N GLY A 734 -48.78 -17.86 -2.15
CA GLY A 734 -49.21 -16.59 -1.57
C GLY A 734 -49.86 -16.69 -0.17
N LYS A 735 -49.93 -17.87 0.39
CA LYS A 735 -50.50 -18.13 1.73
C LYS A 735 -49.50 -17.94 2.85
N LEU A 736 -48.90 -16.77 2.90
CA LEU A 736 -48.06 -16.37 4.05
C LEU A 736 -48.91 -15.98 5.28
N LEU A 737 -50.24 -16.00 5.17
CA LEU A 737 -51.13 -15.46 6.20
C LEU A 737 -52.06 -16.49 6.88
N ASP A 738 -52.28 -17.70 6.36
CA ASP A 738 -53.20 -18.65 6.97
C ASP A 738 -52.70 -20.12 6.77
N ALA A 739 -51.74 -20.54 7.54
CA ALA A 739 -51.48 -21.98 7.68
C ALA A 739 -51.92 -22.42 9.07
N ASP A 740 -53.18 -22.77 9.20
CA ASP A 740 -53.65 -23.64 10.21
C ASP A 740 -52.96 -25.02 10.06
N LEU A 741 -51.92 -25.22 10.82
CA LEU A 741 -51.28 -26.53 10.97
C LEU A 741 -52.26 -27.37 11.80
N GLY A 742 -53.17 -28.09 11.15
CA GLY A 742 -54.06 -29.06 11.73
C GLY A 742 -53.26 -30.13 12.47
N LEU A 743 -53.01 -29.93 13.74
CA LEU A 743 -52.58 -30.93 14.71
C LEU A 743 -53.84 -31.60 15.26
N ASN A 744 -54.14 -32.78 14.73
CA ASN A 744 -55.22 -33.62 15.22
C ASN A 744 -54.73 -34.28 16.57
N PRO A 745 -55.37 -34.00 17.71
CA PRO A 745 -55.01 -34.60 18.99
C PRO A 745 -55.80 -35.91 19.17
N GLY A 746 -55.27 -37.04 18.72
CA GLY A 746 -55.97 -38.30 18.91
C GLY A 746 -55.18 -39.53 18.50
N ALA A 747 -54.27 -39.99 19.28
CA ALA A 747 -53.95 -41.41 19.38
C ALA A 747 -53.17 -41.60 20.72
N GLY A 748 -53.92 -42.03 21.74
CA GLY A 748 -53.38 -42.37 23.05
C GLY A 748 -52.53 -43.62 23.02
N GLY A 749 -51.42 -43.59 23.70
CA GLY A 749 -50.66 -44.76 24.13
C GLY A 749 -49.94 -44.41 25.44
N GLY A 750 -50.49 -44.82 26.56
CA GLY A 750 -49.96 -44.58 27.89
C GLY A 750 -48.61 -45.19 28.09
N ALA A 751 -47.66 -44.34 28.35
CA ALA A 751 -46.40 -44.65 29.01
C ALA A 751 -46.36 -43.84 30.31
N THR A 752 -46.14 -44.54 31.42
CA THR A 752 -45.94 -43.92 32.76
C THR A 752 -44.82 -42.88 32.70
N PRO A 753 -44.99 -41.71 33.31
CA PRO A 753 -43.94 -40.70 33.33
C PRO A 753 -42.76 -41.17 34.21
N ASP A 754 -41.59 -41.35 33.62
CA ASP A 754 -40.34 -41.37 34.38
C ASP A 754 -40.20 -40.03 35.10
N SER A 755 -40.02 -40.07 36.43
CA SER A 755 -40.02 -38.92 37.33
C SER A 755 -38.82 -37.98 37.19
N ASP A 756 -37.94 -38.19 36.19
CA ASP A 756 -36.73 -37.39 35.91
C ASP A 756 -36.74 -36.76 34.49
N ALA A 757 -37.89 -36.64 33.85
CA ALA A 757 -37.96 -35.94 32.56
C ALA A 757 -37.70 -34.44 32.79
N GLU A 758 -36.50 -34.00 32.42
CA GLU A 758 -36.11 -32.59 32.37
C GLU A 758 -37.14 -31.81 31.51
N GLN A 759 -37.80 -30.80 32.12
CA GLN A 759 -38.78 -29.99 31.38
C GLN A 759 -38.15 -29.36 30.15
N ALA A 760 -38.73 -29.61 28.99
CA ALA A 760 -38.23 -29.11 27.72
C ALA A 760 -38.26 -27.55 27.65
N ASP A 761 -37.17 -26.93 27.26
CA ASP A 761 -37.04 -25.55 27.03
C ASP A 761 -37.17 -25.16 25.52
N PHE A 762 -37.20 -23.86 25.16
CA PHE A 762 -37.32 -23.40 23.77
C PHE A 762 -36.17 -23.93 22.89
N ALA A 763 -35.00 -24.16 23.42
CA ALA A 763 -33.85 -24.66 22.69
C ALA A 763 -33.94 -26.17 22.38
N ALA A 764 -34.71 -26.94 23.20
CA ALA A 764 -34.84 -28.38 23.02
C ALA A 764 -35.46 -28.80 21.68
N LEU A 765 -36.22 -27.91 21.03
CA LEU A 765 -36.79 -28.15 19.68
C LEU A 765 -35.69 -28.36 18.61
N PHE A 766 -34.60 -27.66 18.69
CA PHE A 766 -33.54 -27.65 17.67
C PHE A 766 -32.23 -28.24 18.21
N PHE A 767 -31.97 -28.09 19.53
CA PHE A 767 -30.78 -28.51 20.23
C PHE A 767 -31.16 -29.19 21.55
N PRO A 768 -31.66 -30.43 21.52
CA PRO A 768 -31.97 -31.16 22.72
C PRO A 768 -30.69 -31.50 23.53
N THR A 769 -30.83 -31.58 24.87
CA THR A 769 -29.73 -31.79 25.79
C THR A 769 -29.04 -33.15 25.62
N ASP A 770 -29.82 -34.19 25.35
CA ASP A 770 -29.39 -35.57 25.08
C ASP A 770 -28.64 -35.71 23.70
N ALA A 771 -28.83 -34.81 22.79
CA ALA A 771 -28.17 -34.82 21.48
C ALA A 771 -26.91 -33.97 21.39
N GLY A 772 -26.29 -33.58 22.51
CA GLY A 772 -25.04 -32.86 22.59
C GLY A 772 -25.18 -31.36 22.36
N ARG A 773 -26.17 -30.73 22.99
CA ARG A 773 -26.33 -29.28 23.08
C ARG A 773 -25.08 -28.67 23.74
N VAL A 774 -24.63 -27.54 23.17
CA VAL A 774 -23.47 -26.82 23.65
C VAL A 774 -23.94 -25.52 24.31
N GLY A 775 -23.37 -25.16 25.45
CA GLY A 775 -23.72 -23.95 26.16
C GLY A 775 -23.34 -22.69 25.35
N SER A 776 -24.03 -21.57 25.60
CA SER A 776 -23.84 -20.31 24.87
C SER A 776 -22.38 -19.82 24.86
N LEU A 777 -21.68 -19.96 26.00
CA LEU A 777 -20.28 -19.54 26.13
C LEU A 777 -19.35 -20.38 25.24
N ALA A 778 -19.55 -21.72 25.20
CA ALA A 778 -18.72 -22.58 24.35
C ALA A 778 -19.00 -22.35 22.86
N SER A 779 -20.24 -22.07 22.47
CA SER A 779 -20.61 -21.70 21.11
C SER A 779 -19.94 -20.38 20.69
N CYS A 780 -19.87 -19.37 21.58
CA CYS A 780 -19.12 -18.15 21.36
C CYS A 780 -17.62 -18.42 21.18
N LEU A 781 -17.03 -19.31 21.98
CA LEU A 781 -15.63 -19.70 21.86
C LEU A 781 -15.34 -20.33 20.49
N PHE A 782 -16.21 -21.19 19.99
CA PHE A 782 -16.10 -21.74 18.64
C PHE A 782 -16.11 -20.65 17.56
N LEU A 783 -16.99 -19.64 17.68
CA LEU A 783 -17.01 -18.50 16.76
C LEU A 783 -15.70 -17.71 16.80
N VAL A 784 -15.11 -17.48 17.98
CA VAL A 784 -13.81 -16.82 18.12
C VAL A 784 -12.67 -17.65 17.49
N VAL A 785 -12.69 -18.97 17.68
CA VAL A 785 -11.72 -19.88 17.03
C VAL A 785 -11.88 -19.82 15.50
N MET A 786 -13.11 -19.85 14.99
CA MET A 786 -13.36 -19.71 13.55
C MET A 786 -12.83 -18.36 13.00
N LEU A 787 -13.04 -17.27 13.72
CA LEU A 787 -12.54 -15.96 13.36
C LEU A 787 -11.02 -15.94 13.27
N THR A 788 -10.33 -16.51 14.26
CA THR A 788 -8.85 -16.57 14.28
C THR A 788 -8.29 -17.43 13.16
N LEU A 789 -8.92 -18.58 12.87
CA LEU A 789 -8.55 -19.43 11.75
C LEU A 789 -8.75 -18.74 10.39
N LEU A 790 -9.88 -18.06 10.19
CA LEU A 790 -10.16 -17.31 8.98
C LEU A 790 -9.13 -16.18 8.78
N ALA A 791 -8.85 -15.39 9.83
CA ALA A 791 -7.84 -14.35 9.77
C ALA A 791 -6.44 -14.92 9.41
N GLY A 792 -6.09 -16.09 10.00
CA GLY A 792 -4.87 -16.81 9.68
C GLY A 792 -4.83 -17.29 8.23
N CYS A 793 -5.92 -17.86 7.72
CA CYS A 793 -6.03 -18.28 6.31
C CYS A 793 -5.85 -17.10 5.34
N VAL A 794 -6.52 -15.97 5.60
CA VAL A 794 -6.36 -14.74 4.80
C VAL A 794 -4.91 -14.28 4.81
N ALA A 795 -4.26 -14.25 5.98
CA ALA A 795 -2.85 -13.85 6.11
C ALA A 795 -1.91 -14.78 5.33
N VAL A 796 -2.13 -16.11 5.38
CA VAL A 796 -1.34 -17.10 4.64
C VAL A 796 -1.52 -16.94 3.13
N ILE A 797 -2.76 -16.75 2.66
CA ILE A 797 -3.02 -16.56 1.23
C ILE A 797 -2.40 -15.25 0.73
N LEU A 798 -2.53 -14.14 1.48
CA LEU A 798 -1.86 -12.89 1.15
C LEU A 798 -0.35 -13.08 1.06
N ARG A 799 0.25 -13.78 2.03
CA ARG A 799 1.70 -14.08 2.03
C ARG A 799 2.13 -14.93 0.85
N ARG A 800 1.31 -15.89 0.41
CA ARG A 800 1.60 -16.73 -0.79
C ARG A 800 1.42 -15.96 -2.10
N ARG A 801 0.59 -14.93 -2.12
CA ARG A 801 0.38 -14.07 -3.28
C ARG A 801 1.36 -12.88 -3.31
N ASP A 802 2.10 -12.64 -2.23
CA ASP A 802 3.20 -11.68 -2.21
C ASP A 802 4.33 -12.14 -3.13
N ILE A 803 5.03 -11.19 -3.70
CA ILE A 803 6.05 -11.40 -4.73
C ILE A 803 7.40 -11.84 -4.12
N HIS A 804 7.52 -11.76 -2.78
CA HIS A 804 8.77 -12.08 -2.06
C HIS A 804 8.54 -12.99 -0.87
#